data_36023ead7b4280e54b14c5e99707ced5
#
_entry.id   36023ead7b4280e54b14c5e99707ced5
#
_cell.length_a   1.000
_cell.length_b   1.000
_cell.length_c   1.000
_cell.angle_alpha   90.00
_cell.angle_beta   90.00
_cell.angle_gamma   90.00
#
_symmetry.space_group_name_H-M   'P 1'
#
loop_
_entity.id
_entity.type
_entity.pdbx_description
1 polymer ?
#
loop_
_entity_poly.entity_id
_entity_poly.type
_entity_poly.pdbx_seq_one_letter_code
_entity_poly.pdbx_strand_id
1 'polypeptide(L)'
;MKKTLVATALAAVVLAAPAAAKQPFTIERSWEIQRVGAPAITPDGATIIAPVTRFDTKQNRGDTDLWLWSADGRTQRQLTRHPSSEGSATISPDGRQVAFVAQRDGDTAPQLYLLPLAGGEAVRVTSLSTGVAQPRWFADGSRLAFVSRVWTDLDTDEAQAARLKSRTERKSSESVWDRGPVYFWDTFVDDRQLHVFSVATDGGTPVNLTLGTGLELPRTAVQLEGSLYDVSPDGREIAFVADSDPAINQSNLDVFTLEIGSKEARNRTAANAAGDGSPLYSPDGRWLAFARQMVEGFYGDNRRLVVLDRRSGSERVVTADWDRSADGLVWAPDGKRLFGSIDDAGTVRVWEIPLDGRPRRVTESPSFGALAIAADKGTLVGIRQSFVEPTTLVRIDPRNGNATKLSTLNDALLADTTLGTYESVTYTGANGQPIQMWVNYPPGFDRSKRYPFLLLLHGGPHNAITDGMAFRWNAQVFANWGYVVAWHNFHGSSGFGNAFTDSINPQQDDLPYRDTIAAAEWAKAQPFIDGDRMGAAGASFGGYLASIVLGRPHPFKALVAHAKVYNWYTQVGADYSFEIPRFGGWWTPEQRKVWETASPHYGAANFVTPTLVIHGQKDYRVPVNHGLELFQTLLQKGVPTRFVYFPDENHWILKPANSVTWYREVQDWLARYVLGQGSEAGAKPATGGPSIFAEPPAAK
;
A
#
# COMPACT_ATOMS: atom_id res chain seq x y z
N MET A 1 58.07 -8.87 68.05
CA MET A 1 58.10 -8.10 66.80
C MET A 1 56.89 -8.53 65.95
N LYS A 2 55.79 -7.78 66.01
CA LYS A 2 54.56 -8.03 65.18
C LYS A 2 54.61 -7.12 63.94
N LYS A 3 54.63 -7.70 62.75
CA LYS A 3 54.57 -6.96 61.51
C LYS A 3 53.08 -6.81 61.12
N THR A 4 52.58 -5.57 61.05
CA THR A 4 51.30 -5.20 60.63
C THR A 4 51.36 -5.01 59.11
N LEU A 5 50.58 -5.81 58.30
CA LEU A 5 50.36 -5.60 56.88
C LEU A 5 49.23 -4.58 56.75
N VAL A 6 49.48 -3.48 56.05
CA VAL A 6 48.47 -2.51 55.58
C VAL A 6 48.08 -2.91 54.19
N ALA A 7 46.84 -3.33 54.02
CA ALA A 7 46.25 -3.58 52.69
C ALA A 7 45.62 -2.29 52.12
N THR A 8 46.22 -1.76 51.07
CA THR A 8 45.67 -0.60 50.31
C THR A 8 44.66 -1.10 49.32
N ALA A 9 43.37 -0.80 49.54
CA ALA A 9 42.32 -1.08 48.59
C ALA A 9 42.31 0.01 47.50
N LEU A 10 42.67 -0.34 46.25
CA LEU A 10 42.46 0.50 45.09
C LEU A 10 40.97 0.43 44.67
N ALA A 11 40.24 1.51 44.88
CA ALA A 11 38.89 1.67 44.32
C ALA A 11 39.00 2.03 42.81
N ALA A 12 38.66 1.09 41.92
CA ALA A 12 38.54 1.36 40.51
C ALA A 12 37.27 2.17 40.26
N VAL A 13 37.41 3.47 39.98
CA VAL A 13 36.34 4.31 39.48
C VAL A 13 36.10 3.93 38.02
N VAL A 14 35.05 3.15 37.75
CA VAL A 14 34.56 2.92 36.40
C VAL A 14 33.86 4.21 35.95
N LEU A 15 34.57 5.04 35.19
CA LEU A 15 33.98 6.16 34.47
C LEU A 15 33.04 5.57 33.38
N ALA A 16 31.73 5.62 33.62
CA ALA A 16 30.77 5.33 32.60
C ALA A 16 30.97 6.35 31.47
N ALA A 17 31.36 5.87 30.29
CA ALA A 17 31.36 6.71 29.08
C ALA A 17 30.00 7.31 28.88
N PRO A 18 29.89 8.62 28.54
CA PRO A 18 28.58 9.22 28.22
C PRO A 18 27.93 8.42 27.08
N ALA A 19 26.67 8.03 27.24
CA ALA A 19 25.92 7.39 26.19
C ALA A 19 25.97 8.28 24.94
N ALA A 20 26.36 7.74 23.80
CA ALA A 20 26.40 8.48 22.56
C ALA A 20 25.00 9.08 22.29
N ALA A 21 24.96 10.34 21.87
CA ALA A 21 23.70 11.00 21.54
C ALA A 21 23.02 10.25 20.38
N LYS A 22 21.74 9.92 20.54
CA LYS A 22 20.94 9.28 19.50
C LYS A 22 20.94 10.11 18.22
N GLN A 23 20.93 9.44 17.08
CA GLN A 23 20.90 10.08 15.77
C GLN A 23 19.49 10.56 15.40
N PRO A 24 19.33 11.68 14.67
CA PRO A 24 18.04 12.10 14.16
C PRO A 24 17.49 11.09 13.13
N PHE A 25 16.17 10.97 13.06
CA PHE A 25 15.51 10.14 12.05
C PHE A 25 15.41 10.89 10.72
N THR A 26 16.48 10.79 9.91
CA THR A 26 16.53 11.38 8.56
C THR A 26 15.92 10.45 7.52
N ILE A 27 15.76 10.94 6.29
CA ILE A 27 15.31 10.09 5.19
C ILE A 27 16.31 8.98 4.88
N GLU A 28 17.61 9.26 4.92
CA GLU A 28 18.66 8.26 4.71
C GLU A 28 18.56 7.16 5.77
N ARG A 29 18.36 7.53 7.03
CA ARG A 29 18.20 6.57 8.11
C ARG A 29 16.92 5.73 7.98
N SER A 30 15.88 6.27 7.43
CA SER A 30 14.64 5.51 7.15
C SER A 30 14.85 4.38 6.15
N TRP A 31 15.84 4.51 5.26
CA TRP A 31 16.22 3.47 4.29
C TRP A 31 17.08 2.35 4.90
N GLU A 32 17.61 2.52 6.10
CA GLU A 32 18.30 1.46 6.86
C GLU A 32 17.31 0.49 7.51
N ILE A 33 16.03 0.85 7.63
CA ILE A 33 14.99 0.00 8.21
C ILE A 33 14.76 -1.24 7.35
N GLN A 34 14.86 -2.40 7.97
CA GLN A 34 14.49 -3.67 7.37
C GLN A 34 12.97 -3.83 7.42
N ARG A 35 12.33 -4.06 6.27
CA ARG A 35 10.86 -4.12 6.14
C ARG A 35 10.39 -5.55 6.14
N VAL A 36 9.72 -5.95 7.22
CA VAL A 36 9.10 -7.29 7.33
C VAL A 36 7.79 -7.29 6.57
N GLY A 37 7.63 -8.23 5.64
CA GLY A 37 6.41 -8.42 4.84
C GLY A 37 5.45 -9.44 5.47
N ALA A 38 4.44 -9.84 4.69
CA ALA A 38 3.39 -10.75 5.14
C ALA A 38 3.93 -12.11 5.57
N PRO A 39 3.61 -12.61 6.78
CA PRO A 39 4.07 -13.89 7.26
C PRO A 39 3.25 -15.06 6.71
N ALA A 40 3.90 -16.23 6.63
CA ALA A 40 3.27 -17.54 6.55
C ALA A 40 3.68 -18.37 7.78
N ILE A 41 2.80 -19.22 8.29
CA ILE A 41 3.03 -20.01 9.50
C ILE A 41 2.81 -21.51 9.22
N THR A 42 3.64 -22.37 9.81
CA THR A 42 3.45 -23.81 9.69
C THR A 42 2.15 -24.29 10.33
N PRO A 43 1.53 -25.37 9.85
CA PRO A 43 0.25 -25.88 10.41
C PRO A 43 0.30 -26.11 11.92
N ASP A 44 1.42 -26.61 12.45
CA ASP A 44 1.63 -26.83 13.89
C ASP A 44 1.83 -25.53 14.71
N GLY A 45 1.91 -24.40 14.03
CA GLY A 45 2.10 -23.08 14.64
C GLY A 45 3.49 -22.81 15.22
N ALA A 46 4.50 -23.64 14.89
CA ALA A 46 5.83 -23.55 15.50
C ALA A 46 6.79 -22.62 14.75
N THR A 47 6.68 -22.55 13.41
CA THR A 47 7.63 -21.82 12.55
C THR A 47 6.90 -20.81 11.68
N ILE A 48 7.50 -19.63 11.56
CA ILE A 48 6.96 -18.52 10.76
C ILE A 48 8.04 -18.14 9.73
N ILE A 49 7.60 -17.92 8.49
CA ILE A 49 8.41 -17.41 7.39
C ILE A 49 7.83 -16.07 6.95
N ALA A 50 8.68 -15.07 6.76
CA ALA A 50 8.27 -13.81 6.15
C ALA A 50 9.40 -13.25 5.27
N PRO A 51 9.07 -12.54 4.18
CA PRO A 51 10.04 -11.80 3.41
C PRO A 51 10.52 -10.58 4.21
N VAL A 52 11.81 -10.28 4.11
CA VAL A 52 12.42 -9.08 4.69
C VAL A 52 13.14 -8.33 3.59
N THR A 53 12.71 -7.11 3.30
CA THR A 53 13.37 -6.24 2.32
C THR A 53 14.37 -5.34 3.01
N ARG A 54 15.61 -5.33 2.49
CA ARG A 54 16.68 -4.40 2.81
C ARG A 54 16.97 -3.53 1.60
N PHE A 55 17.45 -2.31 1.82
CA PHE A 55 17.73 -1.39 0.74
C PHE A 55 19.22 -1.07 0.70
N ASP A 56 19.79 -1.17 -0.48
CA ASP A 56 21.13 -0.65 -0.79
C ASP A 56 20.97 0.71 -1.49
N THR A 57 21.20 1.77 -0.74
CA THR A 57 21.08 3.14 -1.26
C THR A 57 22.14 3.47 -2.30
N LYS A 58 23.30 2.77 -2.30
CA LYS A 58 24.35 2.96 -3.29
C LYS A 58 23.99 2.30 -4.62
N GLN A 59 23.39 1.11 -4.56
CA GLN A 59 22.90 0.41 -5.75
C GLN A 59 21.49 0.89 -6.15
N ASN A 60 20.87 1.74 -5.36
CA ASN A 60 19.54 2.32 -5.58
C ASN A 60 18.44 1.27 -5.77
N ARG A 61 18.49 0.17 -5.02
CA ARG A 61 17.54 -0.95 -5.10
C ARG A 61 17.26 -1.59 -3.74
N GLY A 62 16.12 -2.27 -3.67
CA GLY A 62 15.80 -3.20 -2.59
C GLY A 62 16.23 -4.62 -2.92
N ASP A 63 16.51 -5.40 -1.89
CA ASP A 63 16.75 -6.82 -1.92
C ASP A 63 15.89 -7.51 -0.87
N THR A 64 15.19 -8.58 -1.24
CA THR A 64 14.24 -9.27 -0.37
C THR A 64 14.63 -10.72 -0.21
N ASP A 65 14.87 -11.10 1.04
CA ASP A 65 15.16 -12.49 1.45
C ASP A 65 14.04 -13.04 2.34
N LEU A 66 13.90 -14.36 2.35
CA LEU A 66 13.05 -15.05 3.31
C LEU A 66 13.78 -15.24 4.63
N TRP A 67 13.07 -14.94 5.71
CA TRP A 67 13.55 -15.12 7.08
C TRP A 67 12.63 -16.08 7.84
N LEU A 68 13.21 -16.77 8.83
CA LEU A 68 12.54 -17.72 9.69
C LEU A 68 12.55 -17.25 11.14
N TRP A 69 11.40 -17.38 11.80
CA TRP A 69 11.22 -17.19 13.25
C TRP A 69 10.57 -18.42 13.86
N SER A 70 10.91 -18.72 15.11
CA SER A 70 10.10 -19.59 15.94
C SER A 70 8.95 -18.79 16.58
N ALA A 71 7.78 -19.40 16.74
CA ALA A 71 6.62 -18.76 17.32
C ALA A 71 6.76 -18.42 18.82
N ASP A 72 7.79 -18.97 19.50
CA ASP A 72 8.16 -18.60 20.86
C ASP A 72 9.14 -17.41 20.93
N GLY A 73 9.57 -16.90 19.77
CA GLY A 73 10.49 -15.75 19.65
C GLY A 73 11.96 -16.04 19.93
N ARG A 74 12.35 -17.31 20.17
CA ARG A 74 13.73 -17.67 20.50
C ARG A 74 14.67 -17.76 19.31
N THR A 75 14.12 -18.01 18.12
CA THR A 75 14.88 -18.15 16.88
C THR A 75 14.48 -17.05 15.90
N GLN A 76 15.48 -16.38 15.34
CA GLN A 76 15.36 -15.46 14.21
C GLN A 76 16.58 -15.67 13.32
N ARG A 77 16.37 -16.11 12.07
CA ARG A 77 17.45 -16.30 11.12
C ARG A 77 17.04 -16.04 9.69
N GLN A 78 17.97 -15.58 8.89
CA GLN A 78 17.82 -15.49 7.44
C GLN A 78 17.79 -16.91 6.85
N LEU A 79 16.78 -17.20 6.02
CA LEU A 79 16.58 -18.52 5.40
C LEU A 79 17.23 -18.58 4.03
N THR A 80 17.07 -17.54 3.21
CA THR A 80 17.64 -17.43 1.87
C THR A 80 18.64 -16.28 1.75
N ARG A 81 19.53 -16.31 0.76
CA ARG A 81 20.59 -15.31 0.54
C ARG A 81 20.96 -15.15 -0.92
N HIS A 82 20.02 -15.36 -1.82
CA HIS A 82 20.27 -15.20 -3.25
C HIS A 82 20.31 -13.70 -3.60
N PRO A 83 21.12 -13.24 -4.59
CA PRO A 83 21.14 -11.83 -5.01
C PRO A 83 19.83 -11.33 -5.64
N SER A 84 18.93 -12.23 -6.05
CA SER A 84 17.60 -11.89 -6.57
C SER A 84 16.58 -11.88 -5.44
N SER A 85 15.69 -10.90 -5.45
CA SER A 85 14.59 -10.81 -4.49
C SER A 85 13.66 -12.03 -4.53
N GLU A 86 13.23 -12.45 -3.36
CA GLU A 86 12.38 -13.62 -3.12
C GLU A 86 11.13 -13.22 -2.37
N GLY A 87 9.96 -13.61 -2.86
CA GLY A 87 8.69 -13.16 -2.30
C GLY A 87 7.55 -14.17 -2.44
N SER A 88 6.36 -13.75 -2.07
CA SER A 88 5.13 -14.57 -2.16
C SER A 88 5.27 -15.95 -1.49
N ALA A 89 5.89 -15.99 -0.30
CA ALA A 89 6.15 -17.23 0.42
C ALA A 89 4.87 -17.89 0.93
N THR A 90 4.72 -19.21 0.70
CA THR A 90 3.64 -20.02 1.23
C THR A 90 4.17 -21.38 1.72
N ILE A 91 3.69 -21.85 2.87
CA ILE A 91 4.19 -23.07 3.51
C ILE A 91 3.37 -24.29 3.07
N SER A 92 4.03 -25.42 2.85
CA SER A 92 3.38 -26.68 2.49
C SER A 92 2.42 -27.16 3.58
N PRO A 93 1.35 -27.90 3.24
CA PRO A 93 0.38 -28.41 4.21
C PRO A 93 0.97 -29.33 5.28
N ASP A 94 2.10 -29.98 5.00
CA ASP A 94 2.85 -30.80 5.95
C ASP A 94 3.85 -30.02 6.82
N GLY A 95 3.98 -28.69 6.55
CA GLY A 95 4.87 -27.79 7.29
C GLY A 95 6.36 -27.99 7.04
N ARG A 96 6.76 -28.71 5.98
CA ARG A 96 8.17 -29.07 5.74
C ARG A 96 8.88 -28.23 4.71
N GLN A 97 8.14 -27.55 3.83
CA GLN A 97 8.68 -26.77 2.73
C GLN A 97 8.04 -25.39 2.66
N VAL A 98 8.76 -24.44 2.09
CA VAL A 98 8.22 -23.17 1.64
C VAL A 98 8.30 -23.07 0.12
N ALA A 99 7.19 -22.71 -0.51
CA ALA A 99 7.15 -22.31 -1.90
C ALA A 99 7.27 -20.78 -1.98
N PHE A 100 8.02 -20.26 -2.93
CA PHE A 100 8.20 -18.82 -3.13
C PHE A 100 8.48 -18.48 -4.59
N VAL A 101 8.35 -17.23 -4.93
CA VAL A 101 8.61 -16.71 -6.29
C VAL A 101 9.91 -15.94 -6.29
N ALA A 102 10.77 -16.23 -7.26
CA ALA A 102 12.03 -15.52 -7.51
C ALA A 102 12.39 -15.55 -9.00
N GLN A 103 13.22 -14.61 -9.43
CA GLN A 103 13.88 -14.67 -10.73
C GLN A 103 15.38 -14.84 -10.50
N ARG A 104 15.85 -16.08 -10.53
CA ARG A 104 17.25 -16.42 -10.28
C ARG A 104 18.05 -16.55 -11.58
N ASP A 105 19.36 -16.79 -11.46
CA ASP A 105 20.26 -16.90 -12.62
C ASP A 105 19.76 -17.93 -13.63
N GLY A 106 19.64 -17.50 -14.90
CA GLY A 106 19.11 -18.31 -16.00
C GLY A 106 17.58 -18.23 -16.17
N ASP A 107 16.85 -17.55 -15.28
CA ASP A 107 15.41 -17.34 -15.45
C ASP A 107 15.15 -16.11 -16.33
N THR A 108 14.28 -16.27 -17.33
CA THR A 108 13.84 -15.15 -18.19
C THR A 108 12.68 -14.35 -17.56
N ALA A 109 11.99 -14.95 -16.59
CA ALA A 109 10.87 -14.38 -15.84
C ALA A 109 10.82 -15.00 -14.44
N PRO A 110 10.08 -14.42 -13.46
CA PRO A 110 9.92 -14.99 -12.12
C PRO A 110 9.39 -16.43 -12.16
N GLN A 111 10.02 -17.33 -11.39
CA GLN A 111 9.70 -18.76 -11.32
C GLN A 111 9.32 -19.19 -9.91
N LEU A 112 8.66 -20.34 -9.81
CA LEU A 112 8.32 -20.99 -8.55
C LEU A 112 9.47 -21.85 -8.07
N TYR A 113 9.83 -21.68 -6.80
CA TYR A 113 10.89 -22.42 -6.11
C TYR A 113 10.35 -23.08 -4.85
N LEU A 114 10.89 -24.26 -4.51
CA LEU A 114 10.66 -24.97 -3.25
C LEU A 114 11.94 -25.02 -2.44
N LEU A 115 11.83 -24.76 -1.13
CA LEU A 115 12.94 -24.84 -0.19
C LEU A 115 12.51 -25.64 1.06
N PRO A 116 13.24 -26.69 1.46
CA PRO A 116 12.99 -27.38 2.72
C PRO A 116 13.25 -26.45 3.93
N LEU A 117 12.33 -26.41 4.90
CA LEU A 117 12.51 -25.58 6.12
C LEU A 117 13.64 -26.10 7.03
N ALA A 118 13.97 -27.37 6.94
CA ALA A 118 15.11 -27.97 7.64
C ALA A 118 16.47 -27.50 7.13
N GLY A 119 16.51 -26.85 5.96
CA GLY A 119 17.70 -26.39 5.26
C GLY A 119 17.96 -27.18 3.98
N GLY A 120 18.87 -26.68 3.17
CA GLY A 120 19.18 -27.18 1.83
C GLY A 120 19.16 -26.07 0.79
N GLU A 121 19.14 -26.43 -0.48
CA GLU A 121 19.04 -25.51 -1.60
C GLU A 121 17.61 -25.47 -2.15
N ALA A 122 17.21 -24.32 -2.66
CA ALA A 122 15.93 -24.17 -3.32
C ALA A 122 15.94 -24.83 -4.70
N VAL A 123 14.89 -25.59 -4.99
CA VAL A 123 14.70 -26.27 -6.27
C VAL A 123 13.66 -25.51 -7.10
N ARG A 124 13.99 -25.19 -8.35
CA ARG A 124 13.08 -24.58 -9.32
C ARG A 124 12.02 -25.59 -9.76
N VAL A 125 10.74 -25.23 -9.68
CA VAL A 125 9.59 -26.07 -10.07
C VAL A 125 9.05 -25.72 -11.44
N THR A 126 9.12 -24.44 -11.83
CA THR A 126 8.61 -23.95 -13.12
C THR A 126 9.72 -23.36 -13.99
N SER A 127 9.47 -23.31 -15.30
CA SER A 127 10.34 -22.65 -16.28
C SER A 127 9.52 -21.93 -17.35
N LEU A 128 8.42 -21.28 -16.95
CA LEU A 128 7.55 -20.58 -17.87
C LEU A 128 8.18 -19.27 -18.37
N SER A 129 8.15 -19.06 -19.69
CA SER A 129 8.60 -17.83 -20.33
C SER A 129 7.77 -16.59 -19.92
N THR A 130 6.54 -16.81 -19.48
CA THR A 130 5.58 -15.80 -19.04
C THR A 130 5.63 -15.48 -17.55
N GLY A 131 6.40 -16.28 -16.78
CA GLY A 131 6.57 -16.12 -15.35
C GLY A 131 5.38 -16.59 -14.52
N VAL A 132 5.54 -16.53 -13.18
CA VAL A 132 4.54 -16.98 -12.20
C VAL A 132 4.36 -15.98 -11.09
N ALA A 133 3.17 -15.96 -10.45
CA ALA A 133 2.87 -15.15 -9.29
C ALA A 133 1.82 -15.84 -8.39
N GLN A 134 1.69 -15.37 -7.13
CA GLN A 134 0.66 -15.75 -6.17
C GLN A 134 0.51 -17.28 -5.98
N PRO A 135 1.56 -18.00 -5.56
CA PRO A 135 1.49 -19.46 -5.37
C PRO A 135 0.56 -19.85 -4.22
N ARG A 136 -0.19 -20.94 -4.39
CA ARG A 136 -1.01 -21.58 -3.37
C ARG A 136 -0.85 -23.09 -3.42
N TRP A 137 -0.72 -23.72 -2.27
CA TRP A 137 -0.70 -25.16 -2.17
C TRP A 137 -2.09 -25.77 -2.35
N PHE A 138 -2.14 -26.91 -3.03
CA PHE A 138 -3.24 -27.86 -2.83
C PHE A 138 -3.10 -28.50 -1.44
N ALA A 139 -4.22 -28.81 -0.80
CA ALA A 139 -4.22 -29.29 0.58
C ALA A 139 -3.53 -30.65 0.77
N ASP A 140 -3.44 -31.47 -0.29
CA ASP A 140 -2.70 -32.74 -0.30
C ASP A 140 -1.17 -32.57 -0.44
N GLY A 141 -0.69 -31.35 -0.68
CA GLY A 141 0.73 -31.03 -0.88
C GLY A 141 1.31 -31.53 -2.21
N SER A 142 0.54 -32.15 -3.08
CA SER A 142 1.03 -32.74 -4.34
C SER A 142 1.24 -31.71 -5.45
N ARG A 143 0.56 -30.57 -5.38
CA ARG A 143 0.55 -29.54 -6.42
C ARG A 143 0.56 -28.14 -5.83
N LEU A 144 0.98 -27.18 -6.66
CA LEU A 144 0.85 -25.74 -6.43
C LEU A 144 0.00 -25.13 -7.53
N ALA A 145 -0.93 -24.25 -7.15
CA ALA A 145 -1.58 -23.35 -8.07
C ALA A 145 -0.83 -22.01 -8.10
N PHE A 146 -0.90 -21.27 -9.21
CA PHE A 146 -0.31 -19.96 -9.39
C PHE A 146 -0.99 -19.23 -10.56
N VAL A 147 -0.70 -17.94 -10.73
CA VAL A 147 -1.18 -17.18 -11.89
C VAL A 147 -0.04 -16.87 -12.85
N SER A 148 -0.36 -16.86 -14.15
CA SER A 148 0.55 -16.44 -15.24
C SER A 148 -0.23 -15.72 -16.33
N ARG A 149 0.45 -14.76 -17.02
CA ARG A 149 -0.11 -14.03 -18.17
C ARG A 149 0.28 -14.71 -19.47
N VAL A 150 -0.71 -15.16 -20.25
CA VAL A 150 -0.50 -15.96 -21.45
C VAL A 150 -1.37 -15.51 -22.61
N TRP A 151 -0.96 -15.81 -23.83
CA TRP A 151 -1.84 -15.79 -24.99
C TRP A 151 -2.63 -17.10 -25.04
N THR A 152 -3.94 -17.02 -25.02
CA THR A 152 -4.83 -18.18 -24.94
C THR A 152 -5.00 -18.95 -26.26
N ASP A 153 -4.49 -18.39 -27.34
CA ASP A 153 -4.38 -19.04 -28.67
C ASP A 153 -3.09 -19.85 -28.86
N LEU A 154 -2.23 -19.90 -27.84
CA LEU A 154 -0.96 -20.65 -27.84
C LEU A 154 -0.96 -21.72 -26.73
N ASP A 155 -0.82 -22.97 -27.17
CA ASP A 155 -0.97 -24.12 -26.27
C ASP A 155 0.32 -24.50 -25.51
N THR A 156 1.49 -24.02 -25.94
CA THR A 156 2.79 -24.42 -25.35
C THR A 156 3.62 -23.20 -24.91
N ASP A 157 4.51 -23.42 -23.94
CA ASP A 157 5.42 -22.34 -23.47
C ASP A 157 6.42 -21.94 -24.56
N GLU A 158 6.85 -22.87 -25.41
CA GLU A 158 7.72 -22.57 -26.55
C GLU A 158 7.07 -21.58 -27.52
N ALA A 159 5.76 -21.73 -27.78
CA ALA A 159 5.01 -20.79 -28.61
C ALA A 159 4.82 -19.44 -27.91
N GLN A 160 4.58 -19.41 -26.60
CA GLN A 160 4.56 -18.20 -25.79
C GLN A 160 5.91 -17.47 -25.88
N ALA A 161 7.01 -18.18 -25.64
CA ALA A 161 8.37 -17.66 -25.73
C ALA A 161 8.70 -17.11 -27.13
N ALA A 162 8.32 -17.84 -28.18
CA ALA A 162 8.53 -17.41 -29.55
C ALA A 162 7.78 -16.09 -29.86
N ARG A 163 6.54 -15.93 -29.39
CA ARG A 163 5.77 -14.69 -29.56
C ARG A 163 6.37 -13.54 -28.74
N LEU A 164 6.82 -13.78 -27.50
CA LEU A 164 7.55 -12.79 -26.70
C LEU A 164 8.79 -12.29 -27.44
N LYS A 165 9.61 -13.21 -27.95
CA LYS A 165 10.81 -12.92 -28.70
C LYS A 165 10.48 -12.11 -29.96
N SER A 166 9.52 -12.57 -30.76
CA SER A 166 9.08 -11.89 -31.99
C SER A 166 8.64 -10.43 -31.70
N ARG A 167 7.94 -10.19 -30.60
CA ARG A 167 7.54 -8.84 -30.20
C ARG A 167 8.71 -7.95 -29.81
N THR A 168 9.72 -8.52 -29.15
CA THR A 168 10.94 -7.78 -28.79
C THR A 168 11.80 -7.45 -30.01
N GLU A 169 11.83 -8.35 -31.01
CA GLU A 169 12.68 -8.23 -32.20
C GLU A 169 12.02 -7.47 -33.37
N ARG A 170 10.70 -7.24 -33.31
CA ARG A 170 10.01 -6.49 -34.37
C ARG A 170 10.56 -5.06 -34.46
N LYS A 171 10.63 -4.52 -35.69
CA LYS A 171 11.16 -3.17 -35.96
C LYS A 171 10.13 -2.07 -35.71
N SER A 172 8.86 -2.39 -35.84
CA SER A 172 7.76 -1.47 -35.50
C SER A 172 7.45 -1.48 -34.01
N SER A 173 7.10 -0.34 -33.43
CA SER A 173 6.92 -0.18 -31.98
C SER A 173 5.47 0.10 -31.56
N GLU A 174 4.54 0.08 -32.53
CA GLU A 174 3.13 0.35 -32.28
C GLU A 174 2.47 -0.75 -31.40
N SER A 175 1.49 -0.34 -30.63
CA SER A 175 0.51 -1.21 -29.98
C SER A 175 -0.88 -0.74 -30.32
N VAL A 176 -1.84 -1.65 -30.45
CA VAL A 176 -3.21 -1.37 -30.85
C VAL A 176 -4.16 -1.92 -29.79
N TRP A 177 -5.10 -1.11 -29.34
CA TRP A 177 -6.11 -1.48 -28.36
C TRP A 177 -7.50 -1.10 -28.88
N ASP A 178 -8.42 -2.04 -28.84
CA ASP A 178 -9.84 -1.84 -29.14
C ASP A 178 -10.68 -1.66 -27.86
N ARG A 179 -10.06 -1.83 -26.68
CA ARG A 179 -10.68 -1.68 -25.36
C ARG A 179 -9.69 -1.16 -24.32
N GLY A 180 -10.19 -0.52 -23.26
CA GLY A 180 -9.39 -0.15 -22.09
C GLY A 180 -9.21 -1.29 -21.08
N PRO A 181 -8.37 -1.09 -20.07
CA PRO A 181 -7.40 0.01 -19.98
C PRO A 181 -6.20 -0.22 -20.91
N VAL A 182 -5.64 0.87 -21.44
CA VAL A 182 -4.44 0.84 -22.32
C VAL A 182 -3.18 0.64 -21.49
N TYR A 183 -3.16 1.16 -20.30
CA TYR A 183 -2.06 1.02 -19.33
C TYR A 183 -2.62 0.89 -17.92
N PHE A 184 -1.79 0.44 -17.01
CA PHE A 184 -2.12 0.36 -15.60
C PHE A 184 -0.88 0.68 -14.76
N TRP A 185 -1.03 1.60 -13.81
CA TRP A 185 -0.04 2.04 -12.86
C TRP A 185 1.21 2.68 -13.52
N ASP A 186 2.13 1.89 -14.07
CA ASP A 186 3.36 2.33 -14.72
C ASP A 186 3.71 1.51 -15.98
N THR A 187 2.82 0.64 -16.41
CA THR A 187 3.06 -0.34 -17.48
C THR A 187 1.91 -0.35 -18.48
N PHE A 188 2.22 -0.42 -19.76
CA PHE A 188 1.23 -0.65 -20.80
C PHE A 188 0.70 -2.08 -20.71
N VAL A 189 -0.62 -2.24 -20.74
CA VAL A 189 -1.29 -3.54 -20.73
C VAL A 189 -1.17 -4.15 -22.11
N ASP A 190 -0.65 -5.37 -22.20
CA ASP A 190 -0.60 -6.13 -23.44
C ASP A 190 -1.84 -7.03 -23.62
N ASP A 191 -1.88 -7.80 -24.68
CA ASP A 191 -3.01 -8.67 -25.04
C ASP A 191 -2.96 -10.06 -24.39
N ARG A 192 -2.01 -10.32 -23.47
CA ARG A 192 -1.98 -11.54 -22.67
C ARG A 192 -3.06 -11.48 -21.60
N GLN A 193 -3.64 -12.61 -21.30
CA GLN A 193 -4.67 -12.78 -20.27
C GLN A 193 -4.08 -13.45 -19.03
N LEU A 194 -4.58 -13.08 -17.86
CA LEU A 194 -4.18 -13.68 -16.59
C LEU A 194 -5.02 -14.92 -16.33
N HIS A 195 -4.35 -16.06 -16.14
CA HIS A 195 -4.98 -17.36 -15.92
C HIS A 195 -4.43 -18.05 -14.69
N VAL A 196 -5.22 -18.96 -14.09
CA VAL A 196 -4.80 -19.84 -13.00
C VAL A 196 -4.21 -21.12 -13.58
N PHE A 197 -3.02 -21.47 -13.09
CA PHE A 197 -2.30 -22.69 -13.46
C PHE A 197 -2.11 -23.60 -12.24
N SER A 198 -1.78 -24.85 -12.49
CA SER A 198 -1.23 -25.76 -11.48
C SER A 198 -0.02 -26.52 -12.01
N VAL A 199 0.88 -26.90 -11.10
CA VAL A 199 2.06 -27.73 -11.38
C VAL A 199 2.26 -28.71 -10.24
N ALA A 200 2.74 -29.91 -10.54
CA ALA A 200 3.15 -30.88 -9.52
C ALA A 200 4.39 -30.39 -8.76
N THR A 201 4.50 -30.73 -7.49
CA THR A 201 5.63 -30.28 -6.64
C THR A 201 6.97 -30.90 -7.00
N ASP A 202 6.97 -32.04 -7.68
CA ASP A 202 8.15 -32.66 -8.26
C ASP A 202 8.50 -32.14 -9.66
N GLY A 203 7.75 -31.16 -10.16
CA GLY A 203 7.93 -30.51 -11.47
C GLY A 203 7.00 -31.08 -12.54
N GLY A 204 7.32 -30.78 -13.79
CA GLY A 204 6.54 -31.18 -14.95
C GLY A 204 5.92 -30.00 -15.68
N THR A 205 5.06 -30.28 -16.65
CA THR A 205 4.38 -29.26 -17.46
C THR A 205 3.24 -28.62 -16.67
N PRO A 206 3.26 -27.30 -16.44
CA PRO A 206 2.13 -26.61 -15.82
C PRO A 206 0.84 -26.73 -16.66
N VAL A 207 -0.28 -26.90 -15.97
CA VAL A 207 -1.61 -27.00 -16.59
C VAL A 207 -2.39 -25.71 -16.36
N ASN A 208 -2.87 -25.09 -17.43
CA ASN A 208 -3.77 -23.93 -17.33
C ASN A 208 -5.17 -24.40 -16.94
N LEU A 209 -5.62 -24.09 -15.73
CA LEU A 209 -6.88 -24.53 -15.18
C LEU A 209 -8.08 -23.76 -15.73
N THR A 210 -7.90 -22.50 -16.12
CA THR A 210 -8.97 -21.61 -16.59
C THR A 210 -9.02 -21.46 -18.12
N LEU A 211 -8.14 -22.15 -18.85
CA LEU A 211 -8.15 -22.14 -20.32
C LEU A 211 -9.45 -22.71 -20.89
N GLY A 212 -10.05 -21.99 -21.82
CA GLY A 212 -11.27 -22.39 -22.51
C GLY A 212 -12.57 -22.07 -21.77
N THR A 213 -12.50 -21.40 -20.62
CA THR A 213 -13.69 -20.86 -19.92
C THR A 213 -14.25 -19.60 -20.58
N GLY A 214 -13.46 -18.93 -21.41
CA GLY A 214 -13.80 -17.60 -21.95
C GLY A 214 -13.66 -16.45 -20.95
N LEU A 215 -13.17 -16.74 -19.74
CA LEU A 215 -12.99 -15.78 -18.64
C LEU A 215 -11.52 -15.42 -18.46
N GLU A 216 -11.29 -14.17 -18.09
CA GLU A 216 -10.00 -13.60 -17.78
C GLU A 216 -10.00 -13.08 -16.34
N LEU A 217 -8.99 -13.41 -15.54
CA LEU A 217 -8.81 -12.77 -14.24
C LEU A 217 -8.53 -11.28 -14.44
N PRO A 218 -8.87 -10.42 -13.47
CA PRO A 218 -8.75 -8.98 -13.64
C PRO A 218 -7.34 -8.56 -14.07
N ARG A 219 -7.25 -7.80 -15.16
CA ARG A 219 -5.97 -7.21 -15.63
C ARG A 219 -5.40 -6.25 -14.61
N THR A 220 -6.29 -5.61 -13.87
CA THR A 220 -6.01 -4.55 -12.91
C THR A 220 -6.78 -4.81 -11.63
N ALA A 221 -6.12 -5.28 -10.60
CA ALA A 221 -6.75 -5.62 -9.32
C ALA A 221 -6.89 -4.40 -8.38
N VAL A 222 -7.31 -3.24 -8.90
CA VAL A 222 -7.36 -1.99 -8.11
C VAL A 222 -8.44 -1.97 -7.04
N GLN A 223 -9.50 -2.74 -7.21
CA GLN A 223 -10.71 -2.58 -6.39
C GLN A 223 -10.84 -3.63 -5.29
N LEU A 224 -10.16 -4.76 -5.42
CA LEU A 224 -10.28 -5.86 -4.48
C LEU A 224 -8.88 -6.23 -3.99
N GLU A 225 -8.44 -5.56 -2.94
CA GLU A 225 -7.25 -5.98 -2.20
C GLU A 225 -7.53 -7.37 -1.61
N GLY A 226 -6.85 -8.38 -2.11
CA GLY A 226 -7.04 -9.74 -1.65
C GLY A 226 -6.59 -10.78 -2.68
N SER A 227 -7.02 -12.00 -2.48
CA SER A 227 -6.69 -13.10 -3.37
C SER A 227 -7.53 -13.06 -4.64
N LEU A 228 -6.89 -13.22 -5.80
CA LEU A 228 -7.60 -13.38 -7.08
C LEU A 228 -8.24 -14.75 -7.23
N TYR A 229 -7.77 -15.75 -6.49
CA TYR A 229 -8.29 -17.11 -6.54
C TYR A 229 -8.00 -17.87 -5.25
N ASP A 230 -8.70 -18.95 -5.05
CA ASP A 230 -8.41 -19.95 -4.00
C ASP A 230 -8.69 -21.37 -4.50
N VAL A 231 -8.09 -22.36 -3.82
CA VAL A 231 -8.25 -23.79 -4.13
C VAL A 231 -9.07 -24.44 -3.03
N SER A 232 -10.10 -25.19 -3.38
CA SER A 232 -10.90 -25.91 -2.39
C SER A 232 -10.08 -26.95 -1.63
N PRO A 233 -10.34 -27.19 -0.33
CA PRO A 233 -9.56 -28.13 0.48
C PRO A 233 -9.58 -29.57 -0.03
N ASP A 234 -10.60 -29.97 -0.79
CA ASP A 234 -10.67 -31.28 -1.46
C ASP A 234 -9.89 -31.34 -2.79
N GLY A 235 -9.31 -30.22 -3.22
CA GLY A 235 -8.50 -30.10 -4.44
C GLY A 235 -9.26 -30.29 -5.75
N ARG A 236 -10.60 -30.19 -5.73
CA ARG A 236 -11.45 -30.47 -6.90
C ARG A 236 -11.97 -29.21 -7.59
N GLU A 237 -11.99 -28.10 -6.93
CA GLU A 237 -12.57 -26.83 -7.39
C GLU A 237 -11.61 -25.67 -7.13
N ILE A 238 -11.59 -24.70 -8.03
CA ILE A 238 -11.02 -23.38 -7.78
C ILE A 238 -12.14 -22.34 -7.74
N ALA A 239 -12.01 -21.35 -6.86
CA ALA A 239 -12.77 -20.10 -6.94
C ALA A 239 -11.84 -18.99 -7.44
N PHE A 240 -12.31 -18.14 -8.35
CA PHE A 240 -11.50 -17.06 -8.90
C PHE A 240 -12.37 -15.85 -9.25
N VAL A 241 -11.74 -14.69 -9.33
CA VAL A 241 -12.38 -13.45 -9.75
C VAL A 241 -12.20 -13.27 -11.24
N ALA A 242 -13.26 -12.91 -11.94
CA ALA A 242 -13.20 -12.52 -13.34
C ALA A 242 -14.17 -11.35 -13.63
N ASP A 243 -13.89 -10.62 -14.70
CA ASP A 243 -14.78 -9.59 -15.20
C ASP A 243 -15.92 -10.23 -15.96
N SER A 244 -17.14 -10.06 -15.49
CA SER A 244 -18.35 -10.62 -16.12
C SER A 244 -18.93 -9.72 -17.22
N ASP A 245 -18.48 -8.45 -17.32
CA ASP A 245 -18.88 -7.53 -18.38
C ASP A 245 -17.65 -6.80 -18.98
N PRO A 246 -16.80 -7.51 -19.70
CA PRO A 246 -15.58 -6.93 -20.29
C PRO A 246 -15.87 -6.00 -21.48
N ALA A 247 -17.13 -5.88 -21.92
CA ALA A 247 -17.50 -5.05 -23.07
C ALA A 247 -17.55 -3.56 -22.75
N ILE A 248 -17.75 -3.21 -21.49
CA ILE A 248 -17.76 -1.83 -21.00
C ILE A 248 -16.47 -1.53 -20.22
N ASN A 249 -16.04 -0.27 -20.26
CA ASN A 249 -14.87 0.21 -19.50
C ASN A 249 -15.08 0.22 -17.98
N GLN A 250 -16.11 -0.42 -17.49
CA GLN A 250 -16.47 -0.48 -16.08
C GLN A 250 -16.61 -1.95 -15.72
N SER A 251 -15.52 -2.52 -15.21
CA SER A 251 -15.47 -3.92 -14.84
C SER A 251 -16.49 -4.24 -13.75
N ASN A 252 -17.37 -5.20 -14.01
CA ASN A 252 -18.09 -5.89 -12.94
C ASN A 252 -17.32 -7.16 -12.59
N LEU A 253 -16.65 -7.13 -11.44
CA LEU A 253 -15.88 -8.27 -10.96
C LEU A 253 -16.79 -9.22 -10.19
N ASP A 254 -16.86 -10.46 -10.65
CA ASP A 254 -17.63 -11.52 -10.05
C ASP A 254 -16.75 -12.68 -9.55
N VAL A 255 -17.26 -13.43 -8.57
CA VAL A 255 -16.65 -14.67 -8.10
C VAL A 255 -17.20 -15.83 -8.90
N PHE A 256 -16.31 -16.55 -9.55
CA PHE A 256 -16.59 -17.79 -10.28
C PHE A 256 -16.04 -18.99 -9.56
N THR A 257 -16.68 -20.15 -9.73
CA THR A 257 -16.11 -21.45 -9.35
C THR A 257 -15.99 -22.34 -10.56
N LEU A 258 -14.93 -23.15 -10.60
CA LEU A 258 -14.61 -24.07 -11.70
C LEU A 258 -14.14 -25.41 -11.13
N GLU A 259 -14.81 -26.48 -11.48
CA GLU A 259 -14.31 -27.84 -11.22
C GLU A 259 -13.05 -28.09 -12.05
N ILE A 260 -11.98 -28.54 -11.40
CA ILE A 260 -10.69 -28.77 -12.07
C ILE A 260 -10.83 -29.83 -13.15
N GLY A 261 -10.47 -29.48 -14.38
CA GLY A 261 -10.65 -30.30 -15.57
C GLY A 261 -11.93 -29.98 -16.37
N SER A 262 -12.84 -29.17 -15.83
CA SER A 262 -14.00 -28.64 -16.56
C SER A 262 -13.61 -27.34 -17.30
N LYS A 263 -14.47 -26.95 -18.26
CA LYS A 263 -14.43 -25.62 -18.90
C LYS A 263 -15.65 -24.78 -18.55
N GLU A 264 -16.56 -25.33 -17.75
CA GLU A 264 -17.81 -24.67 -17.37
C GLU A 264 -17.65 -23.99 -16.00
N ALA A 265 -17.24 -22.74 -16.03
CA ALA A 265 -17.20 -21.90 -14.83
C ALA A 265 -18.62 -21.44 -14.47
N ARG A 266 -18.91 -21.41 -13.16
CA ARG A 266 -20.19 -20.95 -12.64
C ARG A 266 -20.01 -19.60 -11.95
N ASN A 267 -20.70 -18.58 -12.46
CA ASN A 267 -20.78 -17.30 -11.79
C ASN A 267 -21.62 -17.45 -10.50
N ARG A 268 -21.02 -17.14 -9.34
CA ARG A 268 -21.65 -17.26 -8.01
C ARG A 268 -22.27 -15.96 -7.53
N THR A 269 -21.96 -14.86 -8.18
CA THR A 269 -22.36 -13.51 -7.74
C THR A 269 -23.10 -12.71 -8.82
N ALA A 270 -23.52 -13.35 -9.88
CA ALA A 270 -24.20 -12.73 -11.04
C ALA A 270 -25.43 -11.85 -10.70
N ALA A 271 -26.01 -12.01 -9.52
CA ALA A 271 -27.15 -11.20 -9.07
C ALA A 271 -26.74 -9.83 -8.50
N ASN A 272 -25.45 -9.60 -8.23
CA ASN A 272 -24.92 -8.34 -7.72
C ASN A 272 -24.33 -7.52 -8.89
N ALA A 273 -24.76 -6.27 -9.03
CA ALA A 273 -24.25 -5.37 -10.07
C ALA A 273 -22.95 -4.64 -9.67
N ALA A 274 -22.57 -4.72 -8.39
CA ALA A 274 -21.32 -4.16 -7.87
C ALA A 274 -20.26 -5.26 -7.71
N GLY A 275 -19.00 -4.89 -7.43
CA GLY A 275 -17.89 -5.83 -7.39
C GLY A 275 -17.97 -6.85 -6.25
N ASP A 276 -17.69 -8.11 -6.58
CA ASP A 276 -17.44 -9.22 -5.66
C ASP A 276 -16.02 -9.76 -5.84
N GLY A 277 -15.36 -10.19 -4.76
CA GLY A 277 -13.98 -10.70 -4.90
C GLY A 277 -13.38 -11.30 -3.64
N SER A 278 -12.07 -11.54 -3.67
CA SER A 278 -11.32 -12.15 -2.57
C SER A 278 -11.89 -13.49 -2.10
N PRO A 279 -12.12 -14.45 -3.00
CA PRO A 279 -12.67 -15.75 -2.64
C PRO A 279 -11.74 -16.51 -1.70
N LEU A 280 -12.32 -17.19 -0.69
CA LEU A 280 -11.57 -17.90 0.33
C LEU A 280 -12.38 -19.11 0.85
N TYR A 281 -11.94 -20.33 0.57
CA TYR A 281 -12.60 -21.53 1.10
C TYR A 281 -12.35 -21.69 2.60
N SER A 282 -13.38 -22.15 3.34
CA SER A 282 -13.20 -22.56 4.73
C SER A 282 -12.36 -23.84 4.82
N PRO A 283 -11.61 -24.07 5.93
CA PRO A 283 -10.76 -25.24 6.09
C PRO A 283 -11.49 -26.58 5.95
N ASP A 284 -12.77 -26.65 6.36
CA ASP A 284 -13.62 -27.83 6.20
C ASP A 284 -14.26 -27.97 4.81
N GLY A 285 -14.01 -27.02 3.92
CA GLY A 285 -14.54 -26.99 2.56
C GLY A 285 -16.04 -26.76 2.45
N ARG A 286 -16.73 -26.42 3.55
CA ARG A 286 -18.17 -26.18 3.54
C ARG A 286 -18.52 -24.84 2.93
N TRP A 287 -17.76 -23.78 3.29
CA TRP A 287 -18.06 -22.40 2.92
C TRP A 287 -17.10 -21.88 1.87
N LEU A 288 -17.62 -21.07 0.96
CA LEU A 288 -16.84 -20.13 0.16
C LEU A 288 -17.16 -18.71 0.66
N ALA A 289 -16.19 -18.07 1.30
CA ALA A 289 -16.28 -16.67 1.71
C ALA A 289 -15.79 -15.76 0.59
N PHE A 290 -16.38 -14.57 0.47
CA PHE A 290 -15.93 -13.52 -0.44
C PHE A 290 -16.37 -12.15 0.04
N ALA A 291 -15.75 -11.11 -0.49
CA ALA A 291 -16.08 -9.72 -0.23
C ALA A 291 -17.07 -9.21 -1.27
N ARG A 292 -18.12 -8.49 -0.84
CA ARG A 292 -19.16 -7.90 -1.70
C ARG A 292 -19.31 -6.41 -1.48
N GLN A 293 -19.24 -5.63 -2.54
CA GLN A 293 -19.69 -4.25 -2.59
C GLN A 293 -21.16 -4.18 -3.03
N MET A 294 -21.86 -3.09 -2.69
CA MET A 294 -23.28 -2.92 -2.99
C MET A 294 -23.55 -1.71 -3.88
N VAL A 295 -22.60 -0.79 -4.01
CA VAL A 295 -22.72 0.42 -4.80
C VAL A 295 -21.91 0.28 -6.07
N GLU A 296 -22.61 0.15 -7.21
CA GLU A 296 -21.97 0.03 -8.53
C GLU A 296 -21.06 1.23 -8.81
N GLY A 297 -19.87 0.95 -9.35
CA GLY A 297 -18.87 1.96 -9.72
C GLY A 297 -18.27 2.73 -8.54
N PHE A 298 -18.50 2.32 -7.31
CA PHE A 298 -17.91 2.95 -6.12
C PHE A 298 -16.87 2.05 -5.46
N TYR A 299 -15.61 2.22 -5.83
CA TYR A 299 -14.50 1.41 -5.27
C TYR A 299 -14.30 1.57 -3.77
N GLY A 300 -14.74 2.70 -3.17
CA GLY A 300 -14.68 2.97 -1.74
C GLY A 300 -15.84 2.40 -0.92
N ASP A 301 -16.82 1.74 -1.55
CA ASP A 301 -17.94 1.11 -0.82
C ASP A 301 -17.46 0.03 0.13
N ASN A 302 -18.11 -0.09 1.28
CA ASN A 302 -17.79 -1.12 2.27
C ASN A 302 -17.85 -2.52 1.66
N ARG A 303 -16.81 -3.29 1.87
CA ARG A 303 -16.75 -4.71 1.50
C ARG A 303 -17.40 -5.56 2.59
N ARG A 304 -18.54 -6.15 2.29
CA ARG A 304 -19.28 -7.02 3.19
C ARG A 304 -18.80 -8.45 3.05
N LEU A 305 -18.58 -9.14 4.16
CA LEU A 305 -18.30 -10.57 4.15
C LEU A 305 -19.59 -11.34 3.78
N VAL A 306 -19.53 -12.10 2.71
CA VAL A 306 -20.55 -13.06 2.29
C VAL A 306 -19.99 -14.46 2.40
N VAL A 307 -20.80 -15.43 2.81
CA VAL A 307 -20.48 -16.86 2.77
C VAL A 307 -21.51 -17.61 1.95
N LEU A 308 -21.04 -18.42 1.03
CA LEU A 308 -21.81 -19.36 0.23
C LEU A 308 -21.66 -20.77 0.80
N ASP A 309 -22.76 -21.41 1.22
CA ASP A 309 -22.76 -22.84 1.56
C ASP A 309 -22.66 -23.66 0.28
N ARG A 310 -21.52 -24.34 0.09
CA ARG A 310 -21.22 -25.11 -1.14
C ARG A 310 -22.15 -26.32 -1.33
N ARG A 311 -22.82 -26.79 -0.30
CA ARG A 311 -23.76 -27.95 -0.37
C ARG A 311 -25.15 -27.53 -0.81
N SER A 312 -25.66 -26.45 -0.22
CA SER A 312 -27.03 -25.96 -0.54
C SER A 312 -27.06 -24.94 -1.67
N GLY A 313 -25.94 -24.26 -1.93
CA GLY A 313 -25.87 -23.12 -2.83
C GLY A 313 -26.46 -21.82 -2.25
N SER A 314 -26.86 -21.81 -1.00
CA SER A 314 -27.40 -20.62 -0.32
C SER A 314 -26.28 -19.68 0.12
N GLU A 315 -26.48 -18.37 -0.02
CA GLU A 315 -25.56 -17.36 0.45
C GLU A 315 -26.14 -16.59 1.64
N ARG A 316 -25.23 -16.01 2.44
CA ARG A 316 -25.57 -15.14 3.56
C ARG A 316 -24.54 -14.03 3.72
N VAL A 317 -25.02 -12.79 3.85
CA VAL A 317 -24.18 -11.63 4.18
C VAL A 317 -23.93 -11.64 5.68
N VAL A 318 -22.71 -11.97 6.10
CA VAL A 318 -22.33 -12.13 7.52
C VAL A 318 -22.23 -10.78 8.21
N THR A 319 -21.78 -9.76 7.50
CA THR A 319 -21.52 -8.41 8.04
C THR A 319 -22.52 -7.37 7.53
N ALA A 320 -23.79 -7.75 7.30
CA ALA A 320 -24.82 -6.86 6.76
C ALA A 320 -25.01 -5.58 7.59
N ASP A 321 -25.01 -5.70 8.91
CA ASP A 321 -25.24 -4.61 9.87
C ASP A 321 -23.94 -4.03 10.46
N TRP A 322 -22.78 -4.29 9.82
CA TRP A 322 -21.49 -3.83 10.30
C TRP A 322 -20.90 -2.78 9.36
N ASP A 323 -20.72 -1.58 9.88
CA ASP A 323 -20.29 -0.42 9.10
C ASP A 323 -18.75 -0.32 8.98
N ARG A 324 -18.11 -1.40 8.56
CA ARG A 324 -16.68 -1.51 8.24
C ARG A 324 -16.47 -2.46 7.07
N SER A 325 -15.36 -2.30 6.35
CA SER A 325 -14.94 -3.25 5.31
C SER A 325 -14.30 -4.50 5.90
N ALA A 326 -14.77 -5.67 5.48
CA ALA A 326 -14.20 -6.96 5.87
C ALA A 326 -12.98 -7.27 5.00
N ASP A 327 -11.79 -6.84 5.45
CA ASP A 327 -10.54 -6.93 4.70
C ASP A 327 -9.48 -7.79 5.40
N GLY A 328 -8.47 -8.25 4.62
CA GLY A 328 -7.35 -9.02 5.14
C GLY A 328 -7.77 -10.28 5.90
N LEU A 329 -8.77 -10.98 5.38
CA LEU A 329 -9.44 -12.11 6.06
C LEU A 329 -8.62 -13.39 6.05
N VAL A 330 -8.61 -14.08 7.19
CA VAL A 330 -8.10 -15.44 7.35
C VAL A 330 -9.10 -16.29 8.14
N TRP A 331 -9.36 -17.52 7.70
CA TRP A 331 -10.23 -18.45 8.42
C TRP A 331 -9.59 -18.95 9.71
N ALA A 332 -10.33 -18.98 10.79
CA ALA A 332 -9.97 -19.81 11.94
C ALA A 332 -10.06 -21.30 11.57
N PRO A 333 -9.23 -22.17 12.17
CA PRO A 333 -9.21 -23.61 11.83
C PRO A 333 -10.54 -24.33 12.04
N ASP A 334 -11.39 -23.82 12.90
CA ASP A 334 -12.71 -24.40 13.19
C ASP A 334 -13.78 -24.14 12.11
N GLY A 335 -13.46 -23.31 11.08
CA GLY A 335 -14.37 -22.94 9.99
C GLY A 335 -15.62 -22.17 10.44
N LYS A 336 -15.64 -21.63 11.68
CA LYS A 336 -16.80 -20.94 12.25
C LYS A 336 -16.64 -19.43 12.35
N ARG A 337 -15.45 -18.92 12.13
CA ARG A 337 -15.12 -17.50 12.18
C ARG A 337 -13.91 -17.18 11.33
N LEU A 338 -13.79 -15.90 10.99
CA LEU A 338 -12.61 -15.34 10.36
C LEU A 338 -11.98 -14.30 11.27
N PHE A 339 -10.68 -14.03 11.04
CA PHE A 339 -10.03 -12.83 11.55
C PHE A 339 -9.73 -11.91 10.38
N GLY A 340 -9.83 -10.59 10.61
CA GLY A 340 -9.56 -9.59 9.58
C GLY A 340 -8.71 -8.45 10.10
N SER A 341 -7.98 -7.80 9.20
CA SER A 341 -7.24 -6.55 9.43
C SER A 341 -8.09 -5.41 8.90
N ILE A 342 -8.74 -4.68 9.79
CA ILE A 342 -9.86 -3.78 9.46
C ILE A 342 -9.50 -2.34 9.76
N ASP A 343 -9.69 -1.45 8.79
CA ASP A 343 -9.63 -0.01 9.00
C ASP A 343 -10.72 0.43 9.98
N ASP A 344 -10.32 1.00 11.12
CA ASP A 344 -11.24 1.42 12.17
C ASP A 344 -10.72 2.66 12.90
N ALA A 345 -11.32 3.80 12.60
CA ALA A 345 -11.06 5.09 13.23
C ALA A 345 -9.56 5.51 13.23
N GLY A 346 -8.91 5.41 12.07
CA GLY A 346 -7.51 5.80 11.88
C GLY A 346 -6.47 4.78 12.37
N THR A 347 -6.89 3.55 12.63
CA THR A 347 -6.00 2.44 13.03
C THR A 347 -6.45 1.17 12.31
N VAL A 348 -5.54 0.31 11.89
CA VAL A 348 -5.89 -1.03 11.41
C VAL A 348 -5.96 -1.97 12.61
N ARG A 349 -7.13 -2.52 12.89
CA ARG A 349 -7.35 -3.41 14.03
C ARG A 349 -7.62 -4.83 13.59
N VAL A 350 -7.24 -5.79 14.43
CA VAL A 350 -7.67 -7.18 14.25
C VAL A 350 -9.09 -7.33 14.81
N TRP A 351 -9.96 -7.86 13.96
CA TRP A 351 -11.33 -8.21 14.35
C TRP A 351 -11.57 -9.70 14.17
N GLU A 352 -12.34 -10.29 15.08
CA GLU A 352 -12.91 -11.61 14.94
C GLU A 352 -14.33 -11.46 14.37
N ILE A 353 -14.61 -12.16 13.27
CA ILE A 353 -15.90 -12.11 12.57
C ILE A 353 -16.49 -13.53 12.60
N PRO A 354 -17.33 -13.85 13.60
CA PRO A 354 -18.01 -15.14 13.66
C PRO A 354 -19.04 -15.25 12.55
N LEU A 355 -19.24 -16.46 12.01
CA LEU A 355 -20.32 -16.67 11.04
C LEU A 355 -21.69 -16.44 11.70
N ASP A 356 -21.82 -16.80 12.95
CA ASP A 356 -23.04 -16.58 13.75
C ASP A 356 -22.70 -15.63 14.91
N GLY A 357 -23.21 -14.39 14.84
CA GLY A 357 -22.96 -13.38 15.86
C GLY A 357 -22.46 -12.05 15.28
N ARG A 358 -21.98 -11.16 16.15
CA ARG A 358 -21.47 -9.84 15.75
C ARG A 358 -19.95 -9.84 15.71
N PRO A 359 -19.33 -9.10 14.79
CA PRO A 359 -17.90 -8.87 14.82
C PRO A 359 -17.42 -8.32 16.17
N ARG A 360 -16.28 -8.83 16.65
CA ARG A 360 -15.65 -8.42 17.90
C ARG A 360 -14.24 -7.90 17.64
N ARG A 361 -13.95 -6.71 18.14
CA ARG A 361 -12.61 -6.15 18.09
C ARG A 361 -11.67 -6.96 18.99
N VAL A 362 -10.52 -7.36 18.45
CA VAL A 362 -9.48 -8.12 19.15
C VAL A 362 -8.38 -7.21 19.64
N THR A 363 -7.87 -6.31 18.78
CA THR A 363 -6.79 -5.38 19.12
C THR A 363 -7.27 -3.93 19.15
N GLU A 364 -6.53 -3.09 19.89
CA GLU A 364 -6.70 -1.65 19.91
C GLU A 364 -5.64 -0.99 19.00
N SER A 365 -4.92 0.00 19.48
CA SER A 365 -3.73 0.60 18.84
C SER A 365 -2.47 -0.10 19.36
N PRO A 366 -1.38 -0.17 18.59
CA PRO A 366 -1.20 0.38 17.24
C PRO A 366 -1.79 -0.50 16.13
N SER A 367 -1.52 -0.13 14.85
CA SER A 367 -2.02 -0.86 13.69
C SER A 367 -1.44 -2.26 13.53
N PHE A 368 -2.30 -3.21 13.11
CA PHE A 368 -1.96 -4.60 12.81
C PHE A 368 -2.39 -4.96 11.38
N GLY A 369 -1.64 -5.83 10.72
CA GLY A 369 -1.99 -6.28 9.37
C GLY A 369 -1.33 -7.58 8.97
N ALA A 370 -1.56 -8.01 7.73
CA ALA A 370 -0.96 -9.20 7.14
C ALA A 370 -1.07 -10.43 8.03
N LEU A 371 -2.29 -10.79 8.41
CA LEU A 371 -2.56 -11.91 9.32
C LEU A 371 -2.27 -13.27 8.67
N ALA A 372 -1.74 -14.20 9.46
CA ALA A 372 -1.67 -15.62 9.15
C ALA A 372 -2.03 -16.45 10.39
N ILE A 373 -2.64 -17.61 10.18
CA ILE A 373 -3.11 -18.48 11.25
C ILE A 373 -2.68 -19.93 11.01
N ALA A 374 -2.20 -20.59 12.07
CA ALA A 374 -1.81 -22.00 12.02
C ALA A 374 -3.04 -22.92 11.96
N ALA A 375 -3.03 -23.89 11.04
CA ALA A 375 -4.17 -24.78 10.79
C ALA A 375 -4.50 -25.67 11.99
N ASP A 376 -3.50 -26.18 12.73
CA ASP A 376 -3.73 -27.16 13.81
C ASP A 376 -4.09 -26.52 15.15
N LYS A 377 -3.47 -25.34 15.47
CA LYS A 377 -3.55 -24.73 16.81
C LYS A 377 -4.20 -23.36 16.84
N GLY A 378 -4.49 -22.78 15.67
CA GLY A 378 -5.04 -21.44 15.59
C GLY A 378 -4.10 -20.36 16.12
N THR A 379 -2.78 -20.60 16.11
CA THR A 379 -1.78 -19.56 16.44
C THR A 379 -1.88 -18.44 15.43
N LEU A 380 -2.29 -17.25 15.88
CA LEU A 380 -2.45 -16.07 15.05
C LEU A 380 -1.16 -15.24 15.07
N VAL A 381 -0.63 -14.91 13.91
CA VAL A 381 0.52 -14.02 13.74
C VAL A 381 0.18 -12.92 12.74
N GLY A 382 0.93 -11.84 12.79
CA GLY A 382 0.76 -10.73 11.87
C GLY A 382 1.86 -9.70 12.02
N ILE A 383 1.71 -8.59 11.32
CA ILE A 383 2.60 -7.44 11.38
C ILE A 383 1.96 -6.38 12.27
N ARG A 384 2.72 -5.83 13.22
CA ARG A 384 2.38 -4.64 13.99
C ARG A 384 3.23 -3.47 13.54
N GLN A 385 2.68 -2.26 13.55
CA GLN A 385 3.41 -1.03 13.23
C GLN A 385 2.78 0.20 13.89
N SER A 386 3.58 1.27 14.04
CA SER A 386 3.07 2.60 14.42
C SER A 386 3.92 3.69 13.77
N PHE A 387 3.59 4.97 13.96
CA PHE A 387 4.47 6.06 13.48
C PHE A 387 5.91 5.98 13.99
N VAL A 388 6.15 5.28 15.10
CA VAL A 388 7.46 5.13 15.75
C VAL A 388 7.98 3.68 15.78
N GLU A 389 7.22 2.75 15.22
CA GLU A 389 7.59 1.34 15.11
C GLU A 389 7.39 0.87 13.66
N PRO A 390 8.44 0.47 12.94
CA PRO A 390 8.31 -0.12 11.61
C PRO A 390 7.63 -1.49 11.68
N THR A 391 7.28 -2.04 10.52
CA THR A 391 6.68 -3.37 10.42
C THR A 391 7.44 -4.40 11.25
N THR A 392 6.78 -4.96 12.24
CA THR A 392 7.34 -5.86 13.25
C THR A 392 6.48 -7.12 13.34
N LEU A 393 7.09 -8.30 13.16
CA LEU A 393 6.39 -9.57 13.29
C LEU A 393 5.97 -9.80 14.74
N VAL A 394 4.69 -10.15 14.94
CA VAL A 394 4.12 -10.42 16.26
C VAL A 394 3.26 -11.67 16.26
N ARG A 395 3.14 -12.33 17.42
CA ARG A 395 2.12 -13.31 17.72
C ARG A 395 1.00 -12.63 18.52
N ILE A 396 -0.25 -12.85 18.13
CA ILE A 396 -1.43 -12.20 18.68
C ILE A 396 -2.27 -13.24 19.45
N ASP A 397 -2.62 -12.96 20.70
CA ASP A 397 -3.63 -13.75 21.42
C ASP A 397 -5.03 -13.28 21.02
N PRO A 398 -5.81 -14.09 20.28
CA PRO A 398 -7.11 -13.66 19.77
C PRO A 398 -8.18 -13.46 20.87
N ARG A 399 -7.92 -13.90 22.09
CA ARG A 399 -8.87 -13.76 23.22
C ARG A 399 -8.83 -12.36 23.84
N ASN A 400 -7.65 -11.75 23.92
CA ASN A 400 -7.41 -10.50 24.64
C ASN A 400 -6.62 -9.44 23.84
N GLY A 401 -6.16 -9.76 22.61
CA GLY A 401 -5.43 -8.85 21.74
C GLY A 401 -3.96 -8.62 22.12
N ASN A 402 -3.45 -9.31 23.15
CA ASN A 402 -2.05 -9.18 23.54
C ASN A 402 -1.13 -9.65 22.41
N ALA A 403 -0.17 -8.79 22.03
CA ALA A 403 0.78 -9.07 20.98
C ALA A 403 2.19 -9.27 21.54
N THR A 404 2.78 -10.44 21.29
CA THR A 404 4.18 -10.74 21.61
C THR A 404 5.05 -10.45 20.41
N LYS A 405 6.04 -9.57 20.57
CA LYS A 405 7.05 -9.26 19.55
C LYS A 405 7.92 -10.46 19.25
N LEU A 406 8.10 -10.80 17.97
CA LEU A 406 8.93 -11.90 17.51
C LEU A 406 10.17 -11.41 16.75
N SER A 407 10.07 -10.28 16.03
CA SER A 407 11.17 -9.74 15.23
C SER A 407 11.94 -8.67 16.00
N THR A 408 13.28 -8.75 15.97
CA THR A 408 14.22 -7.78 16.57
C THR A 408 15.11 -7.08 15.53
N LEU A 409 14.79 -7.21 14.25
CA LEU A 409 15.61 -6.76 13.12
C LEU A 409 15.98 -5.27 13.19
N ASN A 410 15.08 -4.43 13.70
CA ASN A 410 15.27 -2.98 13.74
C ASN A 410 15.58 -2.44 15.16
N ASP A 411 15.72 -3.29 16.18
CA ASP A 411 15.83 -2.84 17.58
C ASP A 411 17.06 -1.97 17.81
N ALA A 412 18.23 -2.38 17.29
CA ALA A 412 19.47 -1.63 17.43
C ALA A 412 19.40 -0.26 16.74
N LEU A 413 18.83 -0.21 15.52
CA LEU A 413 18.63 1.03 14.77
C LEU A 413 17.72 1.99 15.52
N LEU A 414 16.57 1.50 16.02
CA LEU A 414 15.61 2.33 16.74
C LEU A 414 16.14 2.79 18.11
N ALA A 415 16.92 1.95 18.79
CA ALA A 415 17.56 2.32 20.06
C ALA A 415 18.52 3.51 19.90
N ASP A 416 19.19 3.61 18.75
CA ASP A 416 20.10 4.71 18.38
C ASP A 416 19.41 5.85 17.62
N THR A 417 18.08 5.83 17.46
CA THR A 417 17.34 6.83 16.68
C THR A 417 16.49 7.69 17.60
N THR A 418 16.47 9.00 17.33
CA THR A 418 15.60 9.95 18.02
C THR A 418 14.31 10.11 17.21
N LEU A 419 13.20 9.64 17.78
CA LEU A 419 11.84 9.79 17.22
C LEU A 419 11.03 10.76 18.09
N GLY A 420 10.09 11.43 17.49
CA GLY A 420 9.08 12.23 18.18
C GLY A 420 7.94 11.35 18.72
N THR A 421 7.07 11.97 19.51
CA THR A 421 5.82 11.33 19.97
C THR A 421 4.68 11.64 19.02
N TYR A 422 3.56 10.92 19.16
CA TYR A 422 2.35 11.18 18.39
C TYR A 422 1.09 10.94 19.23
N GLU A 423 -0.02 11.57 18.82
CA GLU A 423 -1.33 11.35 19.42
C GLU A 423 -2.45 11.46 18.37
N SER A 424 -3.59 10.83 18.66
CA SER A 424 -4.82 11.02 17.91
C SER A 424 -5.64 12.13 18.55
N VAL A 425 -6.05 13.12 17.75
CA VAL A 425 -6.95 14.19 18.18
C VAL A 425 -8.20 14.20 17.31
N THR A 426 -9.24 14.86 17.79
CA THR A 426 -10.47 15.10 17.04
C THR A 426 -10.74 16.59 17.03
N TYR A 427 -11.11 17.13 15.85
CA TYR A 427 -11.55 18.52 15.70
C TYR A 427 -12.92 18.57 15.01
N THR A 428 -13.59 19.69 15.10
CA THR A 428 -14.88 19.91 14.42
C THR A 428 -14.60 20.33 12.98
N GLY A 429 -14.93 19.48 12.03
CA GLY A 429 -14.78 19.72 10.59
C GLY A 429 -16.04 20.26 9.92
N ALA A 430 -16.13 20.03 8.62
CA ALA A 430 -17.27 20.43 7.79
C ALA A 430 -18.57 19.89 8.37
N ASN A 431 -19.64 20.67 8.24
CA ASN A 431 -20.98 20.33 8.70
C ASN A 431 -21.07 20.00 10.21
N GLY A 432 -20.07 20.42 11.03
CA GLY A 432 -20.01 20.15 12.46
C GLY A 432 -19.63 18.70 12.80
N GLN A 433 -19.17 17.91 11.83
CA GLN A 433 -18.78 16.52 12.04
C GLN A 433 -17.41 16.41 12.74
N PRO A 434 -17.21 15.41 13.62
CA PRO A 434 -15.91 15.14 14.21
C PRO A 434 -14.95 14.53 13.17
N ILE A 435 -13.78 15.13 13.01
CA ILE A 435 -12.72 14.65 12.12
C ILE A 435 -11.54 14.19 12.96
N GLN A 436 -11.10 12.95 12.77
CA GLN A 436 -9.91 12.40 13.40
C GLN A 436 -8.64 12.92 12.70
N MET A 437 -7.60 13.20 13.48
CA MET A 437 -6.31 13.65 12.99
C MET A 437 -5.18 13.08 13.85
N TRP A 438 -4.15 12.53 13.20
CA TRP A 438 -2.90 12.15 13.85
C TRP A 438 -1.97 13.37 13.91
N VAL A 439 -1.44 13.65 15.10
CA VAL A 439 -0.44 14.72 15.31
C VAL A 439 0.87 14.10 15.75
N ASN A 440 1.94 14.37 15.01
CA ASN A 440 3.31 13.93 15.29
C ASN A 440 4.13 15.13 15.76
N TYR A 441 4.76 15.00 16.90
CA TYR A 441 5.56 16.03 17.53
C TYR A 441 7.05 15.86 17.23
N PRO A 442 7.83 16.95 17.09
CA PRO A 442 9.27 16.84 16.91
C PRO A 442 9.95 16.22 18.13
N PRO A 443 11.13 15.59 17.96
CA PRO A 443 11.92 15.12 19.08
C PRO A 443 12.22 16.23 20.10
N GLY A 444 12.06 15.94 21.38
CA GLY A 444 12.25 16.93 22.44
C GLY A 444 11.19 18.03 22.47
N PHE A 445 9.98 17.73 21.96
CA PHE A 445 8.85 18.64 21.96
C PHE A 445 8.56 19.23 23.34
N ASP A 446 8.41 20.56 23.40
CA ASP A 446 8.14 21.33 24.61
C ASP A 446 6.91 22.22 24.38
N ARG A 447 5.82 21.98 25.08
CA ARG A 447 4.55 22.72 24.91
C ARG A 447 4.67 24.23 25.23
N SER A 448 5.76 24.69 25.86
CA SER A 448 6.02 26.10 26.11
C SER A 448 6.62 26.85 24.91
N LYS A 449 7.09 26.11 23.91
CA LYS A 449 7.69 26.66 22.66
C LYS A 449 6.68 26.67 21.53
N ARG A 450 6.95 27.49 20.51
CA ARG A 450 6.13 27.57 19.30
C ARG A 450 6.85 26.90 18.12
N TYR A 451 6.14 26.03 17.41
CA TYR A 451 6.66 25.22 16.31
C TYR A 451 5.93 25.56 15.01
N PRO A 452 6.61 25.48 13.85
CA PRO A 452 5.94 25.52 12.56
C PRO A 452 5.02 24.28 12.41
N PHE A 453 3.99 24.42 11.60
CA PHE A 453 3.00 23.36 11.37
C PHE A 453 3.01 22.89 9.92
N LEU A 454 2.97 21.57 9.71
CA LEU A 454 2.83 20.94 8.41
C LEU A 454 1.60 20.04 8.41
N LEU A 455 0.60 20.40 7.61
CA LEU A 455 -0.57 19.56 7.38
C LEU A 455 -0.34 18.68 6.16
N LEU A 456 -0.40 17.37 6.34
CA LEU A 456 -0.28 16.40 5.28
C LEU A 456 -1.68 15.95 4.82
N LEU A 457 -1.89 15.94 3.51
CA LEU A 457 -3.15 15.63 2.84
C LEU A 457 -3.00 14.29 2.14
N HIS A 458 -3.79 13.29 2.57
CA HIS A 458 -3.66 11.94 2.02
C HIS A 458 -4.31 11.77 0.65
N GLY A 459 -3.84 10.76 -0.07
CA GLY A 459 -4.40 10.30 -1.33
C GLY A 459 -5.60 9.38 -1.14
N GLY A 460 -6.14 8.90 -2.21
CA GLY A 460 -7.32 8.03 -2.28
C GLY A 460 -8.37 8.65 -3.18
N PRO A 461 -9.42 9.31 -2.67
CA PRO A 461 -9.68 9.81 -1.30
C PRO A 461 -10.17 8.77 -0.28
N HIS A 462 -10.68 7.64 -0.75
CA HIS A 462 -11.40 6.66 0.06
C HIS A 462 -10.45 5.65 0.74
N ASN A 463 -9.40 6.17 1.38
CA ASN A 463 -8.54 5.45 2.35
C ASN A 463 -8.37 6.29 3.61
N ALA A 464 -7.90 5.67 4.68
CA ALA A 464 -7.52 6.37 5.90
C ALA A 464 -6.00 6.45 6.05
N ILE A 465 -5.54 7.49 6.75
CA ILE A 465 -4.23 7.48 7.39
C ILE A 465 -4.37 6.76 8.72
N THR A 466 -3.66 5.66 8.83
CA THR A 466 -3.54 4.89 10.07
C THR A 466 -2.22 5.22 10.77
N ASP A 467 -2.06 4.76 12.01
CA ASP A 467 -0.85 5.01 12.79
C ASP A 467 0.37 4.18 12.38
N GLY A 468 0.44 3.72 11.13
CA GLY A 468 1.57 2.97 10.60
C GLY A 468 2.77 3.82 10.18
N MET A 469 3.97 3.23 10.20
CA MET A 469 5.18 3.88 9.69
C MET A 469 5.22 3.79 8.15
N ALA A 470 4.85 4.86 7.51
CA ALA A 470 5.00 4.99 6.06
C ALA A 470 6.45 5.32 5.68
N PHE A 471 6.96 4.75 4.59
CA PHE A 471 8.29 5.09 4.06
C PHE A 471 8.23 6.22 3.04
N ARG A 472 7.09 6.39 2.40
CA ARG A 472 6.72 7.59 1.65
C ARG A 472 5.94 8.50 2.59
N TRP A 473 6.15 9.80 2.52
CA TRP A 473 5.43 10.77 3.35
C TRP A 473 5.54 10.48 4.86
N ASN A 474 6.75 10.15 5.33
CA ASN A 474 6.99 9.74 6.71
C ASN A 474 6.87 10.91 7.67
N ALA A 475 5.87 10.90 8.54
CA ALA A 475 5.60 11.97 9.49
C ALA A 475 6.78 12.21 10.48
N GLN A 476 7.52 11.16 10.84
CA GLN A 476 8.68 11.30 11.74
C GLN A 476 9.87 11.98 11.08
N VAL A 477 10.08 11.79 9.75
CA VAL A 477 11.11 12.54 9.01
C VAL A 477 10.77 14.04 9.01
N PHE A 478 9.53 14.40 8.70
CA PHE A 478 9.07 15.81 8.74
C PHE A 478 9.12 16.40 10.15
N ALA A 479 8.76 15.61 11.17
CA ALA A 479 8.85 16.05 12.57
C ALA A 479 10.31 16.30 13.00
N ASN A 480 11.26 15.51 12.52
CA ASN A 480 12.70 15.74 12.76
C ASN A 480 13.23 17.03 12.11
N TRP A 481 12.51 17.63 11.13
CA TRP A 481 12.83 18.99 10.63
C TRP A 481 12.34 20.11 11.56
N GLY A 482 11.72 19.76 12.70
CA GLY A 482 11.23 20.69 13.71
C GLY A 482 9.79 21.12 13.54
N TYR A 483 9.01 20.49 12.67
CA TYR A 483 7.58 20.75 12.51
C TYR A 483 6.75 19.92 13.49
N VAL A 484 5.62 20.49 13.93
CA VAL A 484 4.47 19.68 14.34
C VAL A 484 3.76 19.25 13.05
N VAL A 485 3.64 17.93 12.84
CA VAL A 485 3.12 17.36 11.59
C VAL A 485 1.79 16.69 11.84
N ALA A 486 0.79 17.02 11.05
CA ALA A 486 -0.53 16.41 11.20
C ALA A 486 -0.99 15.71 9.91
N TRP A 487 -1.68 14.59 10.09
CA TRP A 487 -2.43 13.87 9.07
C TRP A 487 -3.90 13.80 9.48
N HIS A 488 -4.81 14.39 8.74
CA HIS A 488 -6.23 14.31 9.04
C HIS A 488 -6.99 13.35 8.11
N ASN A 489 -7.94 12.64 8.67
CA ASN A 489 -8.87 11.77 7.95
C ASN A 489 -10.14 12.56 7.61
N PHE A 490 -10.06 13.40 6.57
CA PHE A 490 -11.15 14.26 6.11
C PHE A 490 -12.32 13.44 5.58
N HIS A 491 -13.49 14.08 5.37
CA HIS A 491 -14.65 13.46 4.72
C HIS A 491 -14.23 12.70 3.45
N GLY A 492 -14.72 11.49 3.29
CA GLY A 492 -14.30 10.56 2.23
C GLY A 492 -13.34 9.46 2.70
N SER A 493 -12.68 9.60 3.86
CA SER A 493 -11.75 8.60 4.38
C SER A 493 -12.47 7.32 4.82
N SER A 494 -11.82 6.15 4.63
CA SER A 494 -12.31 4.85 5.10
C SER A 494 -12.21 4.69 6.62
N GLY A 495 -12.89 3.67 7.18
CA GLY A 495 -12.81 3.33 8.60
C GLY A 495 -13.63 4.21 9.54
N PHE A 496 -14.40 5.17 9.03
CA PHE A 496 -15.30 6.05 9.79
C PHE A 496 -16.77 5.83 9.45
N GLY A 497 -17.08 4.77 8.72
CA GLY A 497 -18.41 4.40 8.24
C GLY A 497 -18.63 4.71 6.76
N ASN A 498 -19.49 3.91 6.12
CA ASN A 498 -19.71 4.02 4.67
C ASN A 498 -20.29 5.38 4.26
N ALA A 499 -21.20 5.92 5.07
CA ALA A 499 -21.78 7.24 4.83
C ALA A 499 -20.71 8.36 4.88
N PHE A 500 -19.71 8.26 5.75
CA PHE A 500 -18.60 9.20 5.80
C PHE A 500 -17.70 9.04 4.58
N THR A 501 -17.41 7.80 4.18
CA THR A 501 -16.60 7.49 3.00
C THR A 501 -17.26 8.00 1.71
N ASP A 502 -18.58 7.81 1.55
CA ASP A 502 -19.32 8.25 0.34
C ASP A 502 -19.68 9.76 0.35
N SER A 503 -19.54 10.44 1.48
CA SER A 503 -20.02 11.82 1.70
C SER A 503 -19.49 12.86 0.72
N ILE A 504 -18.37 12.60 0.08
CA ILE A 504 -17.72 13.52 -0.88
C ILE A 504 -18.13 13.27 -2.34
N ASN A 505 -18.97 12.28 -2.61
CA ASN A 505 -19.41 11.99 -3.96
C ASN A 505 -20.75 12.68 -4.27
N PRO A 506 -20.91 13.30 -5.46
CA PRO A 506 -19.90 13.48 -6.50
C PRO A 506 -19.01 14.75 -6.34
N GLN A 507 -19.16 15.52 -5.27
CA GLN A 507 -18.49 16.82 -5.07
C GLN A 507 -17.25 16.69 -4.19
N GLN A 508 -16.16 16.18 -4.76
CA GLN A 508 -14.93 15.86 -4.03
C GLN A 508 -14.12 17.09 -3.57
N ASP A 509 -14.49 18.28 -4.00
CA ASP A 509 -13.73 19.52 -3.78
C ASP A 509 -14.14 20.33 -2.54
N ASP A 510 -15.36 20.12 -1.99
CA ASP A 510 -15.91 20.99 -0.92
C ASP A 510 -15.59 20.49 0.48
N LEU A 511 -16.14 19.32 0.89
CA LEU A 511 -15.98 18.83 2.27
C LEU A 511 -14.52 18.62 2.66
N PRO A 512 -13.65 17.98 1.84
CA PRO A 512 -12.24 17.83 2.17
C PRO A 512 -11.50 19.16 2.30
N TYR A 513 -11.83 20.17 1.48
CA TYR A 513 -11.28 21.52 1.61
C TYR A 513 -11.69 22.16 2.93
N ARG A 514 -12.97 22.13 3.30
CA ARG A 514 -13.49 22.69 4.54
C ARG A 514 -12.87 22.03 5.77
N ASP A 515 -12.68 20.70 5.74
CA ASP A 515 -11.98 19.96 6.79
C ASP A 515 -10.50 20.39 6.89
N THR A 516 -9.84 20.60 5.75
CA THR A 516 -8.45 21.09 5.70
C THR A 516 -8.31 22.48 6.36
N ILE A 517 -9.24 23.40 6.09
CA ILE A 517 -9.24 24.71 6.73
C ILE A 517 -9.56 24.59 8.23
N ALA A 518 -10.51 23.76 8.61
CA ALA A 518 -10.84 23.51 10.02
C ALA A 518 -9.65 22.89 10.78
N ALA A 519 -8.88 21.99 10.17
CA ALA A 519 -7.63 21.47 10.74
C ALA A 519 -6.58 22.56 10.95
N ALA A 520 -6.45 23.48 10.00
CA ALA A 520 -5.54 24.61 10.13
C ALA A 520 -5.97 25.58 11.24
N GLU A 521 -7.26 25.85 11.40
CA GLU A 521 -7.78 26.68 12.51
C GLU A 521 -7.62 25.98 13.86
N TRP A 522 -7.84 24.65 13.93
CA TRP A 522 -7.50 23.86 15.12
C TRP A 522 -6.03 24.02 15.49
N ALA A 523 -5.11 23.95 14.52
CA ALA A 523 -3.69 24.10 14.75
C ALA A 523 -3.34 25.50 15.28
N LYS A 524 -3.88 26.58 14.70
CA LYS A 524 -3.68 27.95 15.17
C LYS A 524 -4.15 28.18 16.62
N ALA A 525 -5.17 27.46 17.05
CA ALA A 525 -5.68 27.54 18.41
C ALA A 525 -4.75 26.85 19.44
N GLN A 526 -3.75 26.07 19.00
CA GLN A 526 -2.81 25.46 19.90
C GLN A 526 -1.72 26.44 20.33
N PRO A 527 -1.43 26.61 21.64
CA PRO A 527 -0.45 27.57 22.13
C PRO A 527 0.98 27.29 21.64
N PHE A 528 1.27 26.03 21.29
CA PHE A 528 2.57 25.59 20.81
C PHE A 528 2.72 25.63 19.28
N ILE A 529 1.71 26.07 18.52
CA ILE A 529 1.81 26.26 17.07
C ILE A 529 2.05 27.74 16.73
N ASP A 530 2.98 27.95 15.81
CA ASP A 530 3.18 29.24 15.18
C ASP A 530 2.27 29.35 13.94
N GLY A 531 1.13 30.00 14.10
CA GLY A 531 0.13 30.18 13.05
C GLY A 531 0.60 30.97 11.82
N ASP A 532 1.74 31.65 11.90
CA ASP A 532 2.35 32.35 10.78
C ASP A 532 3.32 31.48 9.97
N ARG A 533 3.65 30.29 10.48
CA ARG A 533 4.57 29.33 9.84
C ARG A 533 3.87 27.99 9.58
N MET A 534 2.93 28.00 8.64
CA MET A 534 2.13 26.83 8.28
C MET A 534 2.32 26.47 6.81
N GLY A 535 2.50 25.17 6.53
CA GLY A 535 2.52 24.59 5.19
C GLY A 535 1.52 23.46 5.04
N ALA A 536 1.14 23.15 3.79
CA ALA A 536 0.38 21.94 3.48
C ALA A 536 1.02 21.19 2.32
N ALA A 537 0.95 19.84 2.37
CA ALA A 537 1.59 19.00 1.39
C ALA A 537 0.77 17.73 1.16
N GLY A 538 0.64 17.27 -0.10
CA GLY A 538 -0.10 16.07 -0.40
C GLY A 538 0.23 15.44 -1.74
N ALA A 539 -0.19 14.18 -1.92
CA ALA A 539 -0.02 13.42 -3.15
C ALA A 539 -1.33 12.82 -3.62
N SER A 540 -1.43 12.57 -4.95
CA SER A 540 -2.63 11.98 -5.55
C SER A 540 -3.86 12.85 -5.26
N PHE A 541 -4.90 12.30 -4.66
CA PHE A 541 -6.02 13.11 -4.17
C PHE A 541 -5.57 14.18 -3.16
N GLY A 542 -4.60 13.90 -2.30
CA GLY A 542 -4.04 14.94 -1.40
C GLY A 542 -3.33 16.08 -2.15
N GLY A 543 -2.68 15.78 -3.27
CA GLY A 543 -2.13 16.79 -4.17
C GLY A 543 -3.20 17.56 -4.95
N TYR A 544 -4.30 16.89 -5.31
CA TYR A 544 -5.52 17.50 -5.83
C TYR A 544 -6.09 18.48 -4.79
N LEU A 545 -6.25 18.05 -3.55
CA LEU A 545 -6.74 18.88 -2.45
C LEU A 545 -5.82 20.07 -2.18
N ALA A 546 -4.49 19.89 -2.25
CA ALA A 546 -3.54 21.02 -2.19
C ALA A 546 -3.77 22.02 -3.34
N SER A 547 -4.13 21.53 -4.54
CA SER A 547 -4.44 22.39 -5.70
C SER A 547 -5.81 23.08 -5.57
N ILE A 548 -6.80 22.46 -4.93
CA ILE A 548 -8.07 23.09 -4.55
C ILE A 548 -7.83 24.21 -3.52
N VAL A 549 -7.03 23.89 -2.49
CA VAL A 549 -6.61 24.87 -1.45
C VAL A 549 -5.92 26.08 -2.09
N LEU A 550 -5.01 25.85 -3.05
CA LEU A 550 -4.29 26.91 -3.76
C LEU A 550 -5.25 27.96 -4.42
N GLY A 551 -6.42 27.51 -4.87
CA GLY A 551 -7.43 28.35 -5.53
C GLY A 551 -8.45 29.01 -4.61
N ARG A 552 -8.40 28.74 -3.29
CA ARG A 552 -9.39 29.17 -2.30
C ARG A 552 -8.70 29.82 -1.09
N PRO A 553 -9.42 30.57 -0.22
CA PRO A 553 -8.82 31.16 0.99
C PRO A 553 -8.19 30.12 1.92
N HIS A 554 -6.93 30.33 2.33
CA HIS A 554 -6.21 29.42 3.22
C HIS A 554 -5.05 30.14 3.96
N PRO A 555 -4.57 29.60 5.11
CA PRO A 555 -3.48 30.23 5.89
C PRO A 555 -2.07 29.76 5.52
N PHE A 556 -1.90 28.81 4.61
CA PHE A 556 -0.60 28.19 4.34
C PHE A 556 0.34 29.11 3.55
N LYS A 557 1.62 29.17 3.96
CA LYS A 557 2.67 29.97 3.32
C LYS A 557 3.29 29.26 2.11
N ALA A 558 3.23 27.94 2.07
CA ALA A 558 3.70 27.12 0.96
C ALA A 558 2.85 25.86 0.81
N LEU A 559 2.76 25.38 -0.41
CA LEU A 559 2.09 24.13 -0.77
C LEU A 559 3.05 23.18 -1.49
N VAL A 560 2.81 21.87 -1.34
CA VAL A 560 3.46 20.81 -2.12
C VAL A 560 2.37 19.95 -2.76
N ALA A 561 2.37 19.86 -4.09
CA ALA A 561 1.40 19.13 -4.88
C ALA A 561 2.13 18.05 -5.71
N HIS A 562 2.09 16.80 -5.23
CA HIS A 562 2.74 15.64 -5.86
C HIS A 562 1.73 14.76 -6.57
N ALA A 563 2.02 14.34 -7.83
CA ALA A 563 1.23 13.37 -8.59
C ALA A 563 -0.30 13.62 -8.50
N LYS A 564 -0.68 14.90 -8.63
CA LYS A 564 -2.02 15.41 -8.35
C LYS A 564 -2.91 15.45 -9.57
N VAL A 565 -4.21 15.23 -9.38
CA VAL A 565 -5.21 15.64 -10.36
C VAL A 565 -5.31 17.17 -10.37
N TYR A 566 -5.25 17.76 -11.57
CA TYR A 566 -5.38 19.22 -11.74
C TYR A 566 -6.55 19.56 -12.65
N ASN A 567 -6.85 18.68 -13.59
CA ASN A 567 -7.92 18.81 -14.57
C ASN A 567 -8.63 17.47 -14.74
N TRP A 568 -9.87 17.35 -14.31
CA TRP A 568 -10.60 16.08 -14.39
C TRP A 568 -10.85 15.59 -15.82
N TYR A 569 -10.88 16.49 -16.83
CA TYR A 569 -10.97 16.07 -18.23
C TYR A 569 -9.70 15.33 -18.68
N THR A 570 -8.52 15.78 -18.24
CA THR A 570 -7.25 15.09 -18.50
C THR A 570 -7.20 13.74 -17.76
N GLN A 571 -7.84 13.63 -16.58
CA GLN A 571 -7.88 12.42 -15.77
C GLN A 571 -8.65 11.27 -16.45
N VAL A 572 -9.60 11.55 -17.36
CA VAL A 572 -10.28 10.50 -18.13
C VAL A 572 -9.32 9.61 -18.91
N GLY A 573 -8.15 10.15 -19.30
CA GLY A 573 -7.09 9.39 -19.95
C GLY A 573 -6.17 8.62 -18.98
N ALA A 574 -6.52 8.44 -17.71
CA ALA A 574 -5.74 7.68 -16.73
C ALA A 574 -5.92 6.15 -16.89
N ASP A 575 -5.19 5.40 -16.09
CA ASP A 575 -5.24 3.94 -16.09
C ASP A 575 -6.58 3.38 -15.62
N TYR A 576 -7.31 4.14 -14.82
CA TYR A 576 -8.61 3.80 -14.27
C TYR A 576 -9.48 5.04 -14.18
N SER A 577 -10.66 4.99 -14.76
CA SER A 577 -11.61 6.09 -14.83
C SER A 577 -12.84 5.79 -13.98
N PHE A 578 -12.75 6.03 -12.66
CA PHE A 578 -13.86 5.87 -11.71
C PHE A 578 -14.76 7.10 -11.63
N GLU A 579 -14.39 8.19 -12.26
CA GLU A 579 -15.10 9.47 -12.19
C GLU A 579 -16.39 9.43 -12.98
N ILE A 580 -16.39 8.82 -14.16
CA ILE A 580 -17.56 8.77 -15.04
C ILE A 580 -18.76 8.13 -14.34
N PRO A 581 -18.63 6.98 -13.66
CA PRO A 581 -19.72 6.41 -12.87
C PRO A 581 -20.24 7.31 -11.75
N ARG A 582 -19.38 8.15 -11.18
CA ARG A 582 -19.72 9.00 -10.00
C ARG A 582 -20.11 10.42 -10.36
N PHE A 583 -19.48 11.02 -11.38
CA PHE A 583 -19.74 12.39 -11.82
C PHE A 583 -20.75 12.45 -12.97
N GLY A 584 -20.99 11.31 -13.63
CA GLY A 584 -21.69 11.25 -14.89
C GLY A 584 -20.84 11.68 -16.09
N GLY A 585 -21.35 11.47 -17.29
CA GLY A 585 -20.62 11.81 -18.52
C GLY A 585 -20.56 13.32 -18.75
N TRP A 586 -19.35 13.88 -18.77
CA TRP A 586 -19.09 15.32 -18.96
C TRP A 586 -19.64 15.88 -20.29
N TRP A 587 -20.04 15.04 -21.23
CA TRP A 587 -20.65 15.44 -22.50
C TRP A 587 -22.09 15.92 -22.37
N THR A 588 -22.72 15.80 -21.19
CA THR A 588 -24.02 16.43 -20.91
C THR A 588 -23.84 17.75 -20.18
N PRO A 589 -24.64 18.79 -20.44
CA PRO A 589 -24.48 20.12 -19.83
C PRO A 589 -24.59 20.09 -18.30
N GLU A 590 -25.52 19.31 -17.77
CA GLU A 590 -25.79 19.23 -16.33
C GLU A 590 -24.61 18.63 -15.56
N GLN A 591 -24.05 17.57 -16.10
CA GLN A 591 -22.93 16.85 -15.47
C GLN A 591 -21.61 17.56 -15.68
N ARG A 592 -21.44 18.30 -16.80
CA ARG A 592 -20.23 19.10 -17.05
C ARG A 592 -19.92 20.06 -15.91
N LYS A 593 -20.93 20.63 -15.26
CA LYS A 593 -20.75 21.54 -14.15
C LYS A 593 -20.04 20.87 -12.95
N VAL A 594 -20.29 19.59 -12.70
CA VAL A 594 -19.61 18.79 -11.66
C VAL A 594 -18.11 18.74 -11.98
N TRP A 595 -17.77 18.39 -13.22
CA TRP A 595 -16.37 18.32 -13.68
C TRP A 595 -15.62 19.65 -13.58
N GLU A 596 -16.29 20.74 -13.96
CA GLU A 596 -15.73 22.10 -13.87
C GLU A 596 -15.51 22.52 -12.42
N THR A 597 -16.50 22.31 -11.55
CA THR A 597 -16.40 22.68 -10.13
C THR A 597 -15.31 21.90 -9.41
N ALA A 598 -15.20 20.60 -9.71
CA ALA A 598 -14.19 19.73 -9.11
C ALA A 598 -12.77 19.97 -9.67
N SER A 599 -12.60 20.63 -10.82
CA SER A 599 -11.28 20.78 -11.46
C SER A 599 -10.52 22.00 -10.94
N PRO A 600 -9.36 21.83 -10.26
CA PRO A 600 -8.58 22.94 -9.65
C PRO A 600 -8.19 24.06 -10.62
N HIS A 601 -7.98 23.76 -11.91
CA HIS A 601 -7.54 24.74 -12.89
C HIS A 601 -8.53 25.91 -13.09
N TYR A 602 -9.81 25.71 -12.84
CA TYR A 602 -10.80 26.81 -12.85
C TYR A 602 -10.59 27.83 -11.71
N GLY A 603 -9.89 27.44 -10.63
CA GLY A 603 -9.49 28.33 -9.54
C GLY A 603 -8.22 29.14 -9.81
N ALA A 604 -7.59 29.01 -10.98
CA ALA A 604 -6.27 29.56 -11.27
C ALA A 604 -6.17 31.09 -11.13
N ALA A 605 -7.27 31.84 -11.29
CA ALA A 605 -7.30 33.27 -11.07
C ALA A 605 -6.78 33.70 -9.67
N ASN A 606 -6.98 32.82 -8.66
CA ASN A 606 -6.65 33.07 -7.25
C ASN A 606 -5.28 32.51 -6.82
N PHE A 607 -4.53 31.87 -7.68
CA PHE A 607 -3.24 31.26 -7.32
C PHE A 607 -2.22 32.34 -6.99
N VAL A 608 -1.74 32.35 -5.75
CA VAL A 608 -0.74 33.31 -5.24
C VAL A 608 0.31 32.65 -4.35
N THR A 609 0.04 31.46 -3.82
CA THR A 609 0.88 30.78 -2.83
C THR A 609 2.01 30.00 -3.49
N PRO A 610 3.26 30.14 -3.03
CA PRO A 610 4.39 29.35 -3.51
C PRO A 610 4.07 27.84 -3.48
N THR A 611 4.22 27.17 -4.63
CA THR A 611 3.81 25.76 -4.77
C THR A 611 4.90 24.94 -5.45
N LEU A 612 5.36 23.89 -4.73
CA LEU A 612 6.25 22.85 -5.27
C LEU A 612 5.41 21.79 -6.00
N VAL A 613 5.76 21.53 -7.24
CA VAL A 613 5.10 20.52 -8.09
C VAL A 613 6.05 19.36 -8.31
N ILE A 614 5.60 18.13 -8.01
CA ILE A 614 6.42 16.91 -8.16
C ILE A 614 5.65 15.87 -8.97
N HIS A 615 6.32 15.17 -9.93
CA HIS A 615 5.66 14.14 -10.73
C HIS A 615 6.65 13.10 -11.30
N GLY A 616 6.20 11.84 -11.39
CA GLY A 616 6.87 10.77 -12.10
C GLY A 616 6.41 10.67 -13.56
N GLN A 617 7.32 10.38 -14.50
CA GLN A 617 6.98 10.24 -15.92
C GLN A 617 6.07 9.04 -16.20
N LYS A 618 6.29 7.95 -15.46
CA LYS A 618 5.56 6.69 -15.64
C LYS A 618 4.27 6.63 -14.80
N ASP A 619 3.80 7.78 -14.35
CA ASP A 619 2.54 7.89 -13.64
C ASP A 619 1.37 7.84 -14.63
N TYR A 620 0.78 6.64 -14.76
CA TYR A 620 -0.41 6.42 -15.57
C TYR A 620 -1.70 6.44 -14.74
N ARG A 621 -1.57 6.47 -13.39
CA ARG A 621 -2.67 6.69 -12.46
C ARG A 621 -3.15 8.14 -12.49
N VAL A 622 -2.22 9.07 -12.48
CA VAL A 622 -2.45 10.51 -12.65
C VAL A 622 -1.42 11.02 -13.66
N PRO A 623 -1.75 11.11 -14.95
CA PRO A 623 -0.79 11.39 -16.00
C PRO A 623 0.04 12.65 -15.75
N VAL A 624 1.31 12.64 -16.13
CA VAL A 624 2.28 13.72 -15.88
C VAL A 624 1.83 15.09 -16.40
N ASN A 625 0.91 15.12 -17.37
CA ASN A 625 0.34 16.36 -17.89
C ASN A 625 -0.30 17.22 -16.81
N HIS A 626 -0.93 16.64 -15.79
CA HIS A 626 -1.44 17.40 -14.65
C HIS A 626 -0.36 18.19 -13.92
N GLY A 627 0.86 17.61 -13.82
CA GLY A 627 2.04 18.28 -13.27
C GLY A 627 2.46 19.46 -14.11
N LEU A 628 2.58 19.24 -15.40
CA LEU A 628 3.00 20.25 -16.36
C LEU A 628 1.98 21.40 -16.46
N GLU A 629 0.69 21.11 -16.51
CA GLU A 629 -0.39 22.11 -16.56
C GLU A 629 -0.35 23.05 -15.32
N LEU A 630 -0.26 22.49 -14.10
CA LEU A 630 -0.16 23.32 -12.89
C LEU A 630 1.12 24.15 -12.89
N PHE A 631 2.27 23.54 -13.20
CA PHE A 631 3.56 24.23 -13.23
C PHE A 631 3.54 25.41 -14.20
N GLN A 632 3.08 25.21 -15.45
CA GLN A 632 2.97 26.25 -16.44
C GLN A 632 1.98 27.37 -16.03
N THR A 633 0.85 27.00 -15.42
CA THR A 633 -0.11 27.97 -14.89
C THR A 633 0.53 28.87 -13.84
N LEU A 634 1.27 28.32 -12.89
CA LEU A 634 1.97 29.08 -11.85
C LEU A 634 3.05 29.99 -12.43
N LEU A 635 3.83 29.52 -13.40
CA LEU A 635 4.82 30.35 -14.10
C LEU A 635 4.19 31.53 -14.80
N GLN A 636 3.10 31.32 -15.56
CA GLN A 636 2.40 32.40 -16.26
C GLN A 636 1.81 33.44 -15.30
N LYS A 637 1.43 33.04 -14.10
CA LYS A 637 0.94 33.94 -13.06
C LYS A 637 2.05 34.61 -12.26
N GLY A 638 3.32 34.26 -12.48
CA GLY A 638 4.44 34.79 -11.69
C GLY A 638 4.46 34.27 -10.24
N VAL A 639 3.75 33.17 -9.95
CA VAL A 639 3.75 32.56 -8.62
C VAL A 639 5.02 31.72 -8.46
N PRO A 640 5.77 31.85 -7.35
CA PRO A 640 6.93 31.01 -7.11
C PRO A 640 6.58 29.53 -7.20
N THR A 641 7.30 28.81 -8.07
CA THR A 641 7.08 27.38 -8.29
C THR A 641 8.37 26.69 -8.71
N ARG A 642 8.43 25.38 -8.49
CA ARG A 642 9.47 24.48 -8.98
C ARG A 642 8.80 23.19 -9.44
N PHE A 643 9.29 22.61 -10.56
CA PHE A 643 8.86 21.29 -11.02
C PHE A 643 9.97 20.27 -10.80
N VAL A 644 9.72 19.28 -9.94
CA VAL A 644 10.63 18.16 -9.70
C VAL A 644 10.10 16.95 -10.47
N TYR A 645 10.86 16.52 -11.46
CA TYR A 645 10.45 15.50 -12.40
C TYR A 645 11.34 14.27 -12.31
N PHE A 646 10.73 13.10 -12.20
CA PHE A 646 11.41 11.81 -12.11
C PHE A 646 11.08 10.97 -13.36
N PRO A 647 12.00 10.81 -14.33
CA PRO A 647 11.71 10.13 -15.60
C PRO A 647 11.50 8.63 -15.48
N ASP A 648 11.94 8.03 -14.39
CA ASP A 648 11.96 6.60 -14.14
C ASP A 648 11.10 6.14 -12.96
N GLU A 649 10.26 7.05 -12.41
CA GLU A 649 9.30 6.78 -11.34
C GLU A 649 7.85 6.84 -11.84
N ASN A 650 6.98 6.13 -11.13
CA ASN A 650 5.55 6.07 -11.37
C ASN A 650 4.77 7.07 -10.46
N HIS A 651 3.54 6.71 -10.09
CA HIS A 651 2.71 7.47 -9.14
C HIS A 651 3.37 7.63 -7.77
N TRP A 652 4.29 6.74 -7.43
CA TRP A 652 5.08 6.74 -6.20
C TRP A 652 6.56 6.92 -6.50
N ILE A 653 7.28 7.64 -5.64
CA ILE A 653 8.74 7.73 -5.71
C ILE A 653 9.31 6.62 -4.82
N LEU A 654 9.80 5.54 -5.45
CA LEU A 654 10.13 4.28 -4.77
C LEU A 654 11.62 3.99 -4.67
N LYS A 655 12.42 4.49 -5.61
CA LYS A 655 13.87 4.26 -5.57
C LYS A 655 14.52 5.08 -4.46
N PRO A 656 15.43 4.50 -3.64
CA PRO A 656 16.04 5.19 -2.51
C PRO A 656 16.65 6.55 -2.83
N ALA A 657 17.45 6.66 -3.90
CA ALA A 657 18.09 7.93 -4.28
C ALA A 657 17.06 8.99 -4.71
N ASN A 658 16.04 8.60 -5.46
CA ASN A 658 14.95 9.49 -5.85
C ASN A 658 14.14 9.96 -4.64
N SER A 659 13.88 9.06 -3.69
CA SER A 659 13.20 9.39 -2.44
C SER A 659 14.00 10.39 -1.60
N VAL A 660 15.30 10.21 -1.45
CA VAL A 660 16.17 11.18 -0.76
C VAL A 660 16.11 12.55 -1.43
N THR A 661 16.18 12.59 -2.76
CA THR A 661 16.05 13.85 -3.53
C THR A 661 14.67 14.48 -3.30
N TRP A 662 13.60 13.68 -3.35
CA TRP A 662 12.24 14.15 -3.10
C TRP A 662 12.10 14.84 -1.73
N TYR A 663 12.60 14.19 -0.65
CA TYR A 663 12.53 14.78 0.69
C TYR A 663 13.37 16.04 0.82
N ARG A 664 14.55 16.11 0.21
CA ARG A 664 15.40 17.31 0.21
C ARG A 664 14.72 18.47 -0.51
N GLU A 665 14.12 18.24 -1.67
CA GLU A 665 13.38 19.28 -2.39
C GLU A 665 12.18 19.81 -1.59
N VAL A 666 11.45 18.93 -0.90
CA VAL A 666 10.35 19.33 -0.02
C VAL A 666 10.86 20.09 1.19
N GLN A 667 11.95 19.63 1.82
CA GLN A 667 12.56 20.31 2.97
C GLN A 667 13.04 21.72 2.61
N ASP A 668 13.77 21.86 1.50
CA ASP A 668 14.26 23.14 1.02
C ASP A 668 13.11 24.11 0.68
N TRP A 669 12.05 23.59 0.05
CA TRP A 669 10.86 24.38 -0.26
C TRP A 669 10.17 24.91 0.98
N LEU A 670 9.92 24.04 1.95
CA LEU A 670 9.28 24.42 3.22
C LEU A 670 10.18 25.32 4.06
N ALA A 671 11.49 25.08 4.11
CA ALA A 671 12.45 25.94 4.80
C ALA A 671 12.43 27.36 4.22
N ARG A 672 12.38 27.48 2.91
CA ARG A 672 12.37 28.77 2.23
C ARG A 672 11.07 29.56 2.47
N TYR A 673 9.92 28.94 2.27
CA TYR A 673 8.65 29.67 2.22
C TYR A 673 7.83 29.61 3.51
N VAL A 674 8.06 28.60 4.37
CA VAL A 674 7.39 28.51 5.68
C VAL A 674 8.28 29.03 6.79
N LEU A 675 9.59 28.72 6.78
CA LEU A 675 10.51 29.16 7.84
C LEU A 675 11.24 30.46 7.54
N GLY A 676 11.17 30.96 6.28
CA GLY A 676 11.91 32.14 5.85
C GLY A 676 13.44 31.93 5.83
N GLN A 677 13.90 30.70 5.71
CA GLN A 677 15.31 30.32 5.68
C GLN A 677 15.79 30.21 4.21
N GLY A 678 16.91 30.88 3.88
CA GLY A 678 17.50 30.85 2.54
C GLY A 678 17.66 32.25 1.94
N SER A 679 18.61 32.44 1.00
CA SER A 679 19.00 33.69 0.41
C SER A 679 17.81 34.46 -0.16
N GLU A 680 17.61 35.68 0.35
CA GLU A 680 16.76 36.76 -0.13
C GLU A 680 15.29 36.42 -0.39
N ALA A 681 14.43 36.70 0.60
CA ALA A 681 13.02 36.94 0.39
C ALA A 681 12.87 38.07 -0.67
N GLY A 682 12.59 37.66 -1.93
CA GLY A 682 12.40 38.63 -3.02
C GLY A 682 13.25 38.42 -4.28
N ALA A 683 14.16 37.47 -4.32
CA ALA A 683 14.81 37.13 -5.59
C ALA A 683 13.72 36.59 -6.55
N LYS A 684 13.46 37.31 -7.64
CA LYS A 684 12.77 36.73 -8.81
C LYS A 684 13.41 35.36 -9.09
N PRO A 685 12.64 34.32 -9.45
CA PRO A 685 13.21 33.07 -9.87
C PRO A 685 14.33 33.39 -10.86
N ALA A 686 15.55 32.88 -10.59
CA ALA A 686 16.61 33.04 -11.53
C ALA A 686 16.06 32.53 -12.87
N THR A 687 16.01 33.42 -13.87
CA THR A 687 15.74 33.05 -15.25
C THR A 687 16.95 32.23 -15.72
N GLY A 688 16.95 30.95 -15.43
CA GLY A 688 18.04 30.00 -15.60
C GLY A 688 18.09 29.14 -14.35
N GLY A 689 17.21 28.14 -14.26
CA GLY A 689 17.41 27.00 -13.36
C GLY A 689 18.73 26.33 -13.71
N PRO A 690 19.31 25.49 -12.82
CA PRO A 690 20.46 24.69 -13.20
C PRO A 690 20.11 24.01 -14.50
N SER A 691 20.99 24.19 -15.50
CA SER A 691 20.81 23.56 -16.80
C SER A 691 20.50 22.09 -16.56
N ILE A 692 19.36 21.60 -17.09
CA ILE A 692 19.06 20.16 -17.11
C ILE A 692 20.19 19.36 -17.78
N PHE A 693 21.18 20.05 -18.33
CA PHE A 693 22.39 19.55 -18.96
C PHE A 693 23.67 19.76 -18.11
N ALA A 694 23.55 20.23 -16.85
CA ALA A 694 24.71 20.24 -15.97
C ALA A 694 25.05 18.80 -15.62
N GLU A 695 26.23 18.35 -16.08
CA GLU A 695 26.75 17.03 -15.68
C GLU A 695 26.79 16.94 -14.15
N PRO A 696 26.39 15.78 -13.57
CA PRO A 696 26.56 15.57 -12.14
C PRO A 696 28.06 15.72 -11.79
N PRO A 697 28.42 16.34 -10.66
CA PRO A 697 29.81 16.46 -10.27
C PRO A 697 30.45 15.07 -10.25
N ALA A 698 31.57 14.94 -10.92
CA ALA A 698 32.33 13.69 -10.99
C ALA A 698 32.53 13.16 -9.56
N ALA A 699 32.11 11.91 -9.31
CA ALA A 699 32.36 11.24 -8.06
C ALA A 699 33.87 11.22 -7.77
N LYS A 700 34.28 11.91 -6.70
CA LYS A 700 35.63 11.81 -6.13
C LYS A 700 35.71 10.59 -5.23
#